data_497d653f952726e770d0aaa36ad40497
#
_entry.id   497d653f952726e770d0aaa36ad40497
#
_cell.length_a   1.000
_cell.length_b   1.000
_cell.length_c   1.000
_cell.angle_alpha   90.00
_cell.angle_beta   90.00
_cell.angle_gamma   90.00
#
_symmetry.space_group_name_H-M   'P 1'
#
loop_
_entity.id
_entity.type
_entity.pdbx_description
1 polymer ?
#
loop_
_entity_poly.entity_id
_entity_poly.type
_entity_poly.pdbx_seq_one_letter_code
_entity_poly.pdbx_strand_id
1 'polypeptide(L)'
;KNRFIRTLFRLGDAAHPTFTRLATEYLLLVKAADAGRERREQIYHYIQNEQTGRWDYVSSFLYYPTHAHDIPLHRLLHHQLPHLNLNARNASVSSKAAIPSFDGIKRSELYPELWDQAASDVLNLLANSQVAVIQHFAVRIYEDNPHFAAQITAAQLSKMFTLPFTKTNQIALAILQNNYAKFEAATSVFLAMLDCQLEVANRIAFDWMNARKTQLLTQLAVVLQLIQHNKKTVNNWIAMAIAASTSAQKASLFDKLLTHLLTQKTEESLDQLLGFMANHLQEVSTNCSPKQIKDLLHHDSTDLQLYAARLLKNHAQGIEHFPYEFLLCLMESEHPKVRAAGIELFGQLPETSLYEQQLAIVSFCVSPVAAVRAAVAPIALKISQQYTDFGQELTTTLCDVLLLRGKANAVHDSIADLLTQAPMQPFLKQLPSQLVWRLLRSKKFPAQQVGFVSLQAKSTPQSIDLAAILELGKHEWIDIRQWAFKAIQAQRAMVVYEAATSMSLLETDWEDSRTFMMNFMTQTFQARDWTPDILVRICDSTRPDVQAFGLQLMERYFKPENAIKFLLQLSQHPATNMQRRAASWLAEHASNNPTLIAQLQPFFITLLSQINKGRTAKNLVFDFLEKEALNSLAVAELVLPILERIVLTVAVVDKAKCILLLNRIRRKYPHLTMKLRASSRAKAAY
;
A
#
# COMPACT_ATOMS: atom_id res chain seq x y z
N LYS A 1 -25.95 41.02 30.15
CA LYS A 1 -27.28 40.74 29.52
C LYS A 1 -28.36 41.66 30.07
N ASN A 2 -28.58 41.82 31.39
CA ASN A 2 -29.66 42.62 31.97
C ASN A 2 -29.56 44.12 31.64
N ARG A 3 -28.33 44.70 31.59
CA ARG A 3 -28.16 46.15 31.23
C ARG A 3 -28.55 46.35 29.73
N PHE A 4 -28.16 45.47 28.86
CA PHE A 4 -28.52 45.52 27.44
C PHE A 4 -30.04 45.49 27.24
N ILE A 5 -30.72 44.54 27.85
CA ILE A 5 -32.19 44.43 27.80
C ILE A 5 -32.86 45.72 28.33
N ARG A 6 -32.41 46.27 29.46
CA ARG A 6 -32.96 47.53 29.99
C ARG A 6 -32.71 48.68 29.03
N THR A 7 -31.57 48.75 28.37
CA THR A 7 -31.31 49.80 27.39
C THR A 7 -32.23 49.67 26.18
N LEU A 8 -32.48 48.45 25.67
CA LEU A 8 -33.42 48.19 24.58
C LEU A 8 -34.86 48.66 24.98
N PHE A 9 -35.33 48.33 26.19
CA PHE A 9 -36.66 48.77 26.64
C PHE A 9 -36.75 50.31 26.73
N ARG A 10 -35.73 50.98 27.30
CA ARG A 10 -35.72 52.44 27.36
C ARG A 10 -35.76 53.12 25.98
N LEU A 11 -35.02 52.55 25.02
CA LEU A 11 -35.01 53.07 23.66
C LEU A 11 -36.33 52.79 22.96
N GLY A 12 -36.93 51.61 23.14
CA GLY A 12 -38.20 51.25 22.58
C GLY A 12 -39.37 52.07 23.16
N ASP A 13 -39.44 52.21 24.50
CA ASP A 13 -40.44 53.02 25.19
C ASP A 13 -40.38 54.50 24.75
N ALA A 14 -39.19 54.99 24.40
CA ALA A 14 -38.98 56.33 23.86
C ALA A 14 -39.18 56.41 22.33
N ALA A 15 -39.61 55.34 21.68
CA ALA A 15 -39.71 55.21 20.22
C ALA A 15 -38.46 55.68 19.46
N HIS A 16 -37.25 55.43 20.03
CA HIS A 16 -36.02 55.95 19.49
C HIS A 16 -35.46 55.02 18.37
N PRO A 17 -35.11 55.52 17.17
CA PRO A 17 -34.68 54.72 16.04
C PRO A 17 -33.39 53.89 16.29
N THR A 18 -32.62 54.24 17.32
CA THR A 18 -31.44 53.43 17.71
C THR A 18 -31.84 52.07 18.29
N PHE A 19 -33.11 51.86 18.66
CA PHE A 19 -33.61 50.56 19.16
C PHE A 19 -33.40 49.47 18.13
N THR A 20 -33.90 49.61 16.92
CA THR A 20 -33.82 48.60 15.85
C THR A 20 -32.39 48.37 15.41
N ARG A 21 -31.61 49.45 15.32
CA ARG A 21 -30.19 49.34 14.99
C ARG A 21 -29.43 48.53 16.03
N LEU A 22 -29.57 48.83 17.34
CA LEU A 22 -28.90 48.11 18.42
C LEU A 22 -29.37 46.67 18.51
N ALA A 23 -30.65 46.42 18.28
CA ALA A 23 -31.22 45.06 18.24
C ALA A 23 -30.66 44.27 17.04
N THR A 24 -30.58 44.86 15.86
CA THR A 24 -30.02 44.26 14.66
C THR A 24 -28.54 43.87 14.84
N GLU A 25 -27.72 44.79 15.36
CA GLU A 25 -26.31 44.49 15.67
C GLU A 25 -26.18 43.30 16.63
N TYR A 26 -27.03 43.25 17.66
CA TYR A 26 -27.06 42.12 18.60
C TYR A 26 -27.47 40.81 17.91
N LEU A 27 -28.57 40.83 17.10
CA LEU A 27 -29.06 39.64 16.42
C LEU A 27 -28.04 39.08 15.40
N LEU A 28 -27.23 39.94 14.78
CA LEU A 28 -26.17 39.53 13.87
C LEU A 28 -24.93 38.90 14.60
N LEU A 29 -24.79 39.16 15.89
CA LEU A 29 -23.75 38.49 16.70
C LEU A 29 -24.10 37.06 17.10
N VAL A 30 -25.38 36.69 17.07
CA VAL A 30 -25.83 35.32 17.36
C VAL A 30 -25.43 34.38 16.25
N LYS A 31 -24.77 33.28 16.62
CA LYS A 31 -24.24 32.30 15.65
C LYS A 31 -25.13 31.05 15.60
N ALA A 32 -25.26 30.45 14.44
CA ALA A 32 -25.94 29.18 14.26
C ALA A 32 -25.25 28.05 15.09
N ALA A 33 -23.93 28.11 15.28
CA ALA A 33 -23.20 27.16 16.09
C ALA A 33 -23.57 27.21 17.58
N ASP A 34 -24.14 28.31 18.08
CA ASP A 34 -24.58 28.46 19.46
C ASP A 34 -25.98 27.84 19.70
N ALA A 35 -26.62 27.30 18.65
CA ALA A 35 -27.91 26.65 18.75
C ALA A 35 -27.83 25.36 19.61
N GLY A 36 -28.52 25.34 20.72
CA GLY A 36 -28.83 24.12 21.46
C GLY A 36 -29.88 23.27 20.72
N ARG A 37 -29.95 21.98 21.04
CA ARG A 37 -31.06 21.14 20.52
C ARG A 37 -32.35 21.52 21.19
N GLU A 38 -33.42 21.59 20.41
CA GLU A 38 -34.78 21.66 20.97
C GLU A 38 -34.98 20.43 21.85
N ARG A 39 -35.51 20.68 23.06
CA ARG A 39 -35.78 19.62 24.02
C ARG A 39 -37.09 19.84 24.71
N ARG A 40 -37.75 18.77 25.09
CA ARG A 40 -38.90 18.79 26.00
C ARG A 40 -38.54 18.11 27.31
N GLU A 41 -39.01 18.64 28.41
CA GLU A 41 -38.83 18.10 29.74
C GLU A 41 -40.20 17.86 30.37
N GLN A 42 -40.44 16.66 30.87
CA GLN A 42 -41.68 16.35 31.57
C GLN A 42 -41.57 16.84 33.01
N ILE A 43 -42.46 17.69 33.41
CA ILE A 43 -42.57 18.22 34.77
C ILE A 43 -43.84 17.71 35.42
N TYR A 44 -43.79 17.52 36.71
CA TYR A 44 -44.87 16.96 37.48
C TYR A 44 -45.36 18.01 38.49
N HIS A 45 -46.70 18.16 38.59
CA HIS A 45 -47.34 19.08 39.46
C HIS A 45 -48.41 18.39 40.33
N TYR A 46 -48.55 18.83 41.54
CA TYR A 46 -49.70 18.50 42.37
C TYR A 46 -50.74 19.60 42.20
N ILE A 47 -51.94 19.25 41.77
CA ILE A 47 -53.05 20.16 41.63
C ILE A 47 -54.15 19.67 42.59
N GLN A 48 -54.67 20.56 43.45
CA GLN A 48 -55.79 20.23 44.30
C GLN A 48 -57.07 20.23 43.43
N ASN A 49 -57.75 19.11 43.40
CA ASN A 49 -59.01 18.98 42.71
C ASN A 49 -60.08 19.75 43.52
N GLU A 50 -60.62 20.81 42.94
CA GLU A 50 -61.57 21.73 43.62
C GLU A 50 -62.87 21.04 44.04
N GLN A 51 -63.29 19.95 43.39
CA GLN A 51 -64.53 19.22 43.68
C GLN A 51 -64.34 18.19 44.78
N THR A 52 -63.15 17.57 44.86
CA THR A 52 -62.88 16.45 45.79
C THR A 52 -61.97 16.82 46.96
N GLY A 53 -61.31 18.00 46.90
CA GLY A 53 -60.31 18.44 47.86
C GLY A 53 -59.00 17.63 47.85
N ARG A 54 -58.84 16.59 47.01
CA ARG A 54 -57.69 15.73 46.90
C ARG A 54 -56.64 16.34 46.00
N TRP A 55 -55.38 16.02 46.25
CA TRP A 55 -54.26 16.41 45.41
C TRP A 55 -54.06 15.34 44.30
N ASP A 56 -54.25 15.77 43.06
CA ASP A 56 -54.02 14.94 41.88
C ASP A 56 -52.64 15.21 41.32
N TYR A 57 -51.96 14.14 40.83
CA TYR A 57 -50.64 14.20 40.23
C TYR A 57 -50.79 14.38 38.72
N VAL A 58 -50.46 15.56 38.21
CA VAL A 58 -50.60 15.89 36.79
C VAL A 58 -49.23 16.14 36.19
N SER A 59 -48.95 15.56 35.04
CA SER A 59 -47.75 15.84 34.28
C SER A 59 -48.00 16.83 33.16
N SER A 60 -47.07 17.73 32.93
CA SER A 60 -47.04 18.65 31.80
C SER A 60 -45.66 18.68 31.17
N PHE A 61 -45.53 19.31 30.02
CA PHE A 61 -44.23 19.42 29.34
C PHE A 61 -43.75 20.86 29.30
N LEU A 62 -42.43 21.05 29.54
CA LEU A 62 -41.73 22.27 29.17
C LEU A 62 -40.91 22.04 27.91
N TYR A 63 -41.08 22.95 26.96
CA TYR A 63 -40.38 22.96 25.69
C TYR A 63 -39.29 24.03 25.72
N TYR A 64 -38.10 23.68 25.31
CA TYR A 64 -36.96 24.59 25.23
C TYR A 64 -36.62 24.81 23.76
N PRO A 65 -36.67 26.08 23.27
CA PRO A 65 -36.36 26.40 21.88
C PRO A 65 -34.87 26.29 21.59
N THR A 66 -34.49 26.30 20.32
CA THR A 66 -33.12 26.58 19.91
C THR A 66 -32.66 27.89 20.54
N HIS A 67 -31.39 28.00 20.91
CA HIS A 67 -30.84 29.16 21.64
C HIS A 67 -31.58 29.49 22.95
N ALA A 68 -32.15 28.50 23.66
CA ALA A 68 -32.88 28.70 24.93
C ALA A 68 -32.07 29.47 25.99
N HIS A 69 -30.74 29.43 25.91
CA HIS A 69 -29.80 30.15 26.80
C HIS A 69 -29.70 31.65 26.49
N ASP A 70 -30.24 32.09 25.33
CA ASP A 70 -30.18 33.48 24.90
C ASP A 70 -31.52 34.20 25.15
N ILE A 71 -31.70 34.64 26.38
CA ILE A 71 -32.91 35.37 26.80
C ILE A 71 -33.12 36.68 26.03
N PRO A 72 -32.10 37.52 25.72
CA PRO A 72 -32.27 38.69 24.91
C PRO A 72 -32.81 38.41 23.51
N LEU A 73 -32.29 37.35 22.85
CA LEU A 73 -32.77 36.90 21.54
C LEU A 73 -34.28 36.65 21.59
N HIS A 74 -34.74 35.77 22.49
CA HIS A 74 -36.17 35.43 22.58
C HIS A 74 -37.05 36.59 23.05
N ARG A 75 -36.50 37.53 23.86
CA ARG A 75 -37.23 38.76 24.16
C ARG A 75 -37.45 39.66 22.95
N LEU A 76 -36.45 39.78 22.11
CA LEU A 76 -36.61 40.58 20.89
C LEU A 76 -37.60 39.95 19.92
N LEU A 77 -37.56 38.64 19.70
CA LEU A 77 -38.30 37.97 18.67
C LEU A 77 -39.70 37.50 19.11
N HIS A 78 -39.90 37.24 20.41
CA HIS A 78 -41.07 36.53 20.92
C HIS A 78 -41.67 37.19 22.18
N HIS A 79 -41.50 38.49 22.36
CA HIS A 79 -41.93 39.22 23.57
C HIS A 79 -43.42 39.05 23.89
N GLN A 80 -44.28 39.01 22.88
CA GLN A 80 -45.74 38.94 23.02
C GLN A 80 -46.28 37.50 23.04
N LEU A 81 -45.43 36.46 22.97
CA LEU A 81 -45.91 35.09 23.04
C LEU A 81 -46.29 34.70 24.49
N PRO A 82 -47.60 34.40 24.78
CA PRO A 82 -48.10 34.24 26.14
C PRO A 82 -47.59 33.00 26.87
N HIS A 83 -47.11 31.99 26.14
CA HIS A 83 -46.66 30.71 26.70
C HIS A 83 -45.15 30.65 26.93
N LEU A 84 -44.41 31.68 26.50
CA LEU A 84 -42.96 31.71 26.61
C LEU A 84 -42.53 32.31 27.96
N ASN A 85 -41.80 31.53 28.75
CA ASN A 85 -41.24 32.02 30.00
C ASN A 85 -39.87 32.67 29.75
N LEU A 86 -39.88 33.99 29.71
CA LEU A 86 -38.71 34.85 29.51
C LEU A 86 -38.05 35.30 30.84
N ASN A 87 -38.31 34.60 31.95
CA ASN A 87 -37.84 35.03 33.28
C ASN A 87 -36.32 34.77 33.39
N ALA A 88 -35.58 35.84 33.69
CA ALA A 88 -34.13 35.80 33.86
C ALA A 88 -33.62 34.98 35.08
N ARG A 89 -34.51 34.56 35.98
CA ARG A 89 -34.14 33.65 37.09
C ARG A 89 -33.86 32.24 36.61
N ASN A 90 -34.51 31.80 35.56
CA ASN A 90 -34.19 30.54 34.91
C ASN A 90 -33.11 30.83 33.87
N ALA A 91 -31.96 30.22 33.96
CA ALA A 91 -30.85 30.46 33.05
C ALA A 91 -31.16 30.13 31.55
N SER A 92 -32.42 29.76 31.23
CA SER A 92 -32.88 29.42 29.90
C SER A 92 -34.34 29.78 29.66
N VAL A 93 -34.71 30.05 28.44
CA VAL A 93 -36.10 30.28 27.97
C VAL A 93 -36.79 28.93 27.86
N SER A 94 -38.04 28.84 28.34
CA SER A 94 -38.93 27.68 28.20
C SER A 94 -40.35 28.06 27.86
N SER A 95 -41.08 27.13 27.28
CA SER A 95 -42.51 27.32 26.93
C SER A 95 -43.36 26.18 27.50
N LYS A 96 -44.61 26.50 27.96
CA LYS A 96 -45.58 25.49 28.40
C LYS A 96 -46.31 24.81 27.24
N ALA A 97 -46.22 25.35 26.03
CA ALA A 97 -46.72 24.76 24.81
C ALA A 97 -45.58 24.50 23.84
N ALA A 98 -45.74 23.52 22.96
CA ALA A 98 -44.81 23.38 21.85
C ALA A 98 -44.73 24.70 21.09
N ILE A 99 -43.52 25.17 20.80
CA ILE A 99 -43.33 26.38 20.03
C ILE A 99 -43.78 26.05 18.62
N PRO A 100 -44.83 26.73 18.08
CA PRO A 100 -45.37 26.41 16.77
C PRO A 100 -44.29 26.57 15.71
N SER A 101 -44.36 25.74 14.66
CA SER A 101 -43.58 25.98 13.46
C SER A 101 -43.81 27.41 12.97
N PHE A 102 -42.77 28.06 12.49
CA PHE A 102 -42.78 29.49 12.17
C PHE A 102 -43.89 29.94 11.18
N ASP A 103 -44.47 29.04 10.39
CA ASP A 103 -45.50 29.36 9.39
C ASP A 103 -46.86 29.75 9.98
N GLY A 104 -47.09 29.56 11.28
CA GLY A 104 -48.39 29.87 11.93
C GLY A 104 -48.38 30.93 13.03
N ILE A 105 -47.23 31.51 13.38
CA ILE A 105 -47.15 32.48 14.47
C ILE A 105 -47.40 33.90 13.96
N LYS A 106 -48.33 34.64 14.58
CA LYS A 106 -48.47 36.09 14.37
C LYS A 106 -47.22 36.81 14.88
N ARG A 107 -46.98 38.02 14.36
CA ARG A 107 -45.91 38.91 14.86
C ARG A 107 -46.00 39.05 16.38
N SER A 108 -44.89 38.82 17.04
CA SER A 108 -44.82 38.77 18.53
C SER A 108 -43.55 39.38 19.08
N GLU A 109 -42.85 40.08 18.25
CA GLU A 109 -41.62 40.79 18.60
C GLU A 109 -41.84 41.98 19.53
N LEU A 110 -40.74 42.47 20.08
CA LEU A 110 -40.71 43.67 20.92
C LEU A 110 -40.78 44.92 20.02
N TYR A 111 -41.74 45.82 20.26
CA TYR A 111 -42.01 47.07 19.52
C TYR A 111 -42.18 46.88 18.02
N PRO A 112 -43.22 46.19 17.51
CA PRO A 112 -43.42 45.92 16.08
C PRO A 112 -43.41 47.18 15.22
N GLU A 113 -44.03 48.23 15.70
CA GLU A 113 -44.15 49.53 15.03
C GLU A 113 -42.79 50.19 14.70
N LEU A 114 -41.75 49.93 15.49
CA LEU A 114 -40.41 50.44 15.22
C LEU A 114 -39.71 49.63 14.14
N TRP A 115 -39.99 48.36 14.06
CA TRP A 115 -39.48 47.50 13.01
C TRP A 115 -40.09 47.81 11.65
N ASP A 116 -41.38 48.25 11.62
CA ASP A 116 -42.07 48.65 10.41
C ASP A 116 -41.53 49.94 9.77
N GLN A 117 -40.68 50.67 10.49
CA GLN A 117 -39.99 51.86 10.00
C GLN A 117 -38.47 51.60 9.74
N ALA A 118 -37.98 50.41 10.03
CA ALA A 118 -36.55 50.11 10.03
C ALA A 118 -36.11 49.28 8.81
N ALA A 119 -36.43 49.72 7.61
CA ALA A 119 -36.13 49.04 6.36
C ALA A 119 -34.64 48.57 6.25
N SER A 120 -33.69 49.48 6.57
CA SER A 120 -32.28 49.20 6.48
C SER A 120 -31.86 48.05 7.43
N ASP A 121 -32.41 48.04 8.66
CA ASP A 121 -32.08 47.06 9.67
C ASP A 121 -32.63 45.67 9.32
N VAL A 122 -33.89 45.62 8.86
CA VAL A 122 -34.55 44.37 8.42
C VAL A 122 -33.85 43.77 7.20
N LEU A 123 -33.52 44.58 6.19
CA LEU A 123 -32.76 44.12 5.01
C LEU A 123 -31.34 43.64 5.39
N ASN A 124 -30.75 44.25 6.41
CA ASN A 124 -29.43 43.81 6.92
C ASN A 124 -29.53 42.44 7.60
N LEU A 125 -30.60 42.18 8.36
CA LEU A 125 -30.87 40.85 8.94
C LEU A 125 -31.10 39.80 7.86
N LEU A 126 -31.96 40.09 6.86
CA LEU A 126 -32.20 39.20 5.74
C LEU A 126 -30.95 38.84 4.94
N ALA A 127 -30.02 39.78 4.80
CA ALA A 127 -28.83 39.60 4.02
C ALA A 127 -27.66 38.88 4.78
N ASN A 128 -27.60 39.06 6.10
CA ASN A 128 -26.39 38.66 6.85
C ASN A 128 -26.62 37.63 7.96
N SER A 129 -27.85 37.44 8.46
CA SER A 129 -28.08 36.46 9.52
C SER A 129 -28.05 35.02 8.98
N GLN A 130 -27.32 34.14 9.67
CA GLN A 130 -27.27 32.71 9.40
C GLN A 130 -28.10 31.87 10.36
N VAL A 131 -28.89 32.50 11.21
CA VAL A 131 -29.73 31.87 12.23
C VAL A 131 -31.17 31.80 11.78
N ALA A 132 -31.73 30.58 11.68
CA ALA A 132 -33.08 30.35 11.13
C ALA A 132 -34.15 31.17 11.84
N VAL A 133 -34.17 31.25 13.18
CA VAL A 133 -35.17 32.02 13.93
C VAL A 133 -35.11 33.52 13.64
N ILE A 134 -33.93 34.07 13.38
CA ILE A 134 -33.70 35.46 13.03
C ILE A 134 -34.16 35.73 11.59
N GLN A 135 -33.84 34.79 10.69
CA GLN A 135 -34.29 34.87 9.29
C GLN A 135 -35.82 34.86 9.20
N HIS A 136 -36.47 33.96 9.93
CA HIS A 136 -37.95 33.91 9.95
C HIS A 136 -38.57 35.20 10.55
N PHE A 137 -37.95 35.76 11.57
CA PHE A 137 -38.35 37.05 12.11
C PHE A 137 -38.26 38.17 11.07
N ALA A 138 -37.11 38.30 10.38
CA ALA A 138 -36.90 39.32 9.37
C ALA A 138 -37.78 39.13 8.14
N VAL A 139 -38.05 37.88 7.72
CA VAL A 139 -38.97 37.53 6.64
C VAL A 139 -40.38 38.04 6.94
N ARG A 140 -40.89 37.83 8.15
CA ARG A 140 -42.24 38.29 8.52
C ARG A 140 -42.40 39.79 8.49
N ILE A 141 -41.41 40.50 9.04
CA ILE A 141 -41.45 41.97 9.01
C ILE A 141 -41.44 42.46 7.57
N TYR A 142 -40.65 41.82 6.70
CA TYR A 142 -40.58 42.16 5.29
C TYR A 142 -41.93 41.83 4.56
N GLU A 143 -42.58 40.71 4.84
CA GLU A 143 -43.86 40.33 4.25
C GLU A 143 -44.94 41.34 4.56
N ASP A 144 -44.95 41.92 5.77
CA ASP A 144 -45.86 43.00 6.14
C ASP A 144 -45.44 44.38 5.56
N ASN A 145 -44.17 44.54 5.19
CA ASN A 145 -43.60 45.79 4.71
C ASN A 145 -42.86 45.65 3.37
N PRO A 146 -43.51 45.20 2.28
CA PRO A 146 -42.85 44.91 1.01
C PRO A 146 -42.21 46.12 0.34
N HIS A 147 -42.60 47.34 0.74
CA HIS A 147 -41.98 48.59 0.26
C HIS A 147 -40.52 48.74 0.65
N PHE A 148 -40.00 47.98 1.60
CA PHE A 148 -38.57 47.92 1.95
C PHE A 148 -37.67 47.51 0.76
N ALA A 149 -38.24 46.77 -0.22
CA ALA A 149 -37.56 46.39 -1.45
C ALA A 149 -36.90 47.56 -2.20
N ALA A 150 -37.46 48.79 -2.09
CA ALA A 150 -36.91 49.97 -2.74
C ALA A 150 -35.51 50.34 -2.25
N GLN A 151 -35.20 50.04 -0.98
CA GLN A 151 -33.90 50.39 -0.33
C GLN A 151 -32.82 49.32 -0.45
N ILE A 152 -33.15 48.15 -0.98
CA ILE A 152 -32.20 47.05 -1.06
C ILE A 152 -31.04 47.38 -2.03
N THR A 153 -29.84 47.03 -1.63
CA THR A 153 -28.62 47.15 -2.44
C THR A 153 -28.32 45.85 -3.20
N ALA A 154 -27.57 45.92 -4.29
CA ALA A 154 -27.14 44.74 -5.03
C ALA A 154 -26.29 43.78 -4.14
N ALA A 155 -25.48 44.32 -3.23
CA ALA A 155 -24.66 43.51 -2.30
C ALA A 155 -25.56 42.76 -1.30
N GLN A 156 -26.61 43.36 -0.76
CA GLN A 156 -27.57 42.68 0.12
C GLN A 156 -28.35 41.61 -0.64
N LEU A 157 -28.81 41.92 -1.86
CA LEU A 157 -29.55 40.98 -2.70
C LEU A 157 -28.71 39.76 -3.07
N SER A 158 -27.42 39.96 -3.42
CA SER A 158 -26.47 38.87 -3.67
C SER A 158 -26.34 37.95 -2.47
N LYS A 159 -26.15 38.50 -1.26
CA LYS A 159 -26.04 37.72 -0.04
C LYS A 159 -27.30 36.91 0.28
N MET A 160 -28.47 37.47 0.05
CA MET A 160 -29.74 36.76 0.27
C MET A 160 -29.87 35.51 -0.61
N PHE A 161 -29.32 35.51 -1.83
CA PHE A 161 -29.31 34.32 -2.69
C PHE A 161 -28.36 33.23 -2.22
N THR A 162 -27.28 33.57 -1.51
CA THR A 162 -26.31 32.60 -1.03
C THR A 162 -26.71 31.96 0.31
N LEU A 163 -27.71 32.49 0.99
CA LEU A 163 -28.16 31.94 2.27
C LEU A 163 -28.97 30.64 2.09
N PRO A 164 -28.90 29.68 3.04
CA PRO A 164 -29.60 28.39 2.95
C PRO A 164 -31.08 28.46 3.36
N PHE A 165 -31.74 29.61 3.15
CA PHE A 165 -33.14 29.84 3.58
C PHE A 165 -34.07 30.06 2.38
N THR A 166 -34.91 29.07 2.09
CA THR A 166 -35.80 29.07 0.91
C THR A 166 -36.72 30.30 0.86
N LYS A 167 -37.31 30.74 1.98
CA LYS A 167 -38.15 31.93 2.04
C LYS A 167 -37.38 33.20 1.71
N THR A 168 -36.20 33.38 2.25
CA THR A 168 -35.31 34.51 1.95
C THR A 168 -34.91 34.52 0.48
N ASN A 169 -34.62 33.36 -0.10
CA ASN A 169 -34.33 33.24 -1.53
C ASN A 169 -35.54 33.57 -2.40
N GLN A 170 -36.79 33.21 -1.99
CA GLN A 170 -38.03 33.56 -2.68
C GLN A 170 -38.28 35.07 -2.67
N ILE A 171 -38.06 35.72 -1.52
CA ILE A 171 -38.12 37.18 -1.38
C ILE A 171 -37.08 37.84 -2.30
N ALA A 172 -35.83 37.38 -2.26
CA ALA A 172 -34.79 37.91 -3.12
C ALA A 172 -35.16 37.80 -4.61
N LEU A 173 -35.75 36.67 -5.03
CA LEU A 173 -36.19 36.44 -6.39
C LEU A 173 -37.33 37.38 -6.78
N ALA A 174 -38.33 37.57 -5.91
CA ALA A 174 -39.44 38.51 -6.13
C ALA A 174 -38.96 39.96 -6.25
N ILE A 175 -38.00 40.36 -5.37
CA ILE A 175 -37.38 41.69 -5.45
C ILE A 175 -36.65 41.88 -6.77
N LEU A 176 -35.85 40.90 -7.21
CA LEU A 176 -35.16 40.96 -8.49
C LEU A 176 -36.11 41.08 -9.67
N GLN A 177 -37.17 40.25 -9.69
CA GLN A 177 -38.15 40.25 -10.78
C GLN A 177 -38.89 41.58 -10.89
N ASN A 178 -39.29 42.15 -9.75
CA ASN A 178 -40.03 43.43 -9.71
C ASN A 178 -39.13 44.67 -10.00
N ASN A 179 -37.81 44.52 -9.80
CA ASN A 179 -36.84 45.60 -9.96
C ASN A 179 -35.70 45.22 -10.94
N TYR A 180 -35.97 44.40 -11.95
CA TYR A 180 -34.94 43.82 -12.84
C TYR A 180 -34.03 44.88 -13.46
N ALA A 181 -34.58 45.98 -13.97
CA ALA A 181 -33.79 47.06 -14.58
C ALA A 181 -32.76 47.70 -13.62
N LYS A 182 -33.07 47.75 -12.30
CA LYS A 182 -32.14 48.27 -11.27
C LYS A 182 -30.91 47.35 -11.09
N PHE A 183 -31.10 46.06 -11.27
CA PHE A 183 -30.06 45.05 -10.96
C PHE A 183 -29.44 44.36 -12.19
N GLU A 184 -29.95 44.65 -13.37
CA GLU A 184 -29.51 44.03 -14.64
C GLU A 184 -28.00 44.10 -14.88
N ALA A 185 -27.38 45.22 -14.48
CA ALA A 185 -25.93 45.43 -14.60
C ALA A 185 -25.11 44.84 -13.42
N ALA A 186 -25.78 44.38 -12.37
CA ALA A 186 -25.14 43.91 -11.15
C ALA A 186 -24.70 42.43 -11.28
N THR A 187 -23.55 42.16 -11.91
CA THR A 187 -23.00 40.81 -12.13
C THR A 187 -22.97 39.97 -10.86
N SER A 188 -22.65 40.56 -9.70
CA SER A 188 -22.61 39.87 -8.42
C SER A 188 -23.92 39.23 -8.00
N VAL A 189 -25.06 39.83 -8.38
CA VAL A 189 -26.38 39.30 -8.07
C VAL A 189 -26.66 38.00 -8.83
N PHE A 190 -26.37 38.00 -10.13
CA PHE A 190 -26.60 36.83 -11.00
C PHE A 190 -25.63 35.71 -10.71
N LEU A 191 -24.39 36.02 -10.35
CA LEU A 191 -23.40 35.00 -9.91
C LEU A 191 -23.84 34.36 -8.57
N ALA A 192 -24.34 35.16 -7.62
CA ALA A 192 -24.88 34.64 -6.36
C ALA A 192 -26.10 33.74 -6.55
N MET A 193 -26.92 34.00 -7.56
CA MET A 193 -28.07 33.17 -7.92
C MET A 193 -27.65 31.74 -8.35
N LEU A 194 -26.45 31.53 -8.83
CA LEU A 194 -25.92 30.20 -9.17
C LEU A 194 -25.81 29.30 -7.93
N ASP A 195 -25.61 29.87 -6.75
CA ASP A 195 -25.52 29.13 -5.47
C ASP A 195 -26.93 28.95 -4.84
N CYS A 196 -27.94 29.66 -5.32
CA CYS A 196 -29.30 29.62 -4.79
C CYS A 196 -29.91 28.22 -4.89
N GLN A 197 -30.71 27.86 -3.88
CA GLN A 197 -31.45 26.58 -3.85
C GLN A 197 -32.64 26.54 -4.81
N LEU A 198 -33.13 27.70 -5.29
CA LEU A 198 -34.25 27.77 -6.21
C LEU A 198 -33.82 27.53 -7.66
N GLU A 199 -34.34 26.50 -8.29
CA GLU A 199 -34.05 26.19 -9.71
C GLU A 199 -34.43 27.33 -10.66
N VAL A 200 -35.52 28.06 -10.35
CA VAL A 200 -35.96 29.22 -11.13
C VAL A 200 -34.92 30.33 -11.11
N ALA A 201 -34.31 30.60 -9.95
CA ALA A 201 -33.21 31.56 -9.84
C ALA A 201 -31.99 31.15 -10.66
N ASN A 202 -31.57 29.86 -10.58
CA ASN A 202 -30.48 29.33 -11.38
C ASN A 202 -30.77 29.51 -12.90
N ARG A 203 -32.00 29.26 -13.35
CA ARG A 203 -32.37 29.42 -14.78
C ARG A 203 -32.22 30.87 -15.22
N ILE A 204 -32.78 31.81 -14.46
CA ILE A 204 -32.64 33.24 -14.75
C ILE A 204 -31.17 33.67 -14.81
N ALA A 205 -30.34 33.16 -13.90
CA ALA A 205 -28.90 33.44 -13.92
C ALA A 205 -28.24 32.95 -15.21
N PHE A 206 -28.54 31.71 -15.65
CA PHE A 206 -28.00 31.19 -16.90
C PHE A 206 -28.51 31.95 -18.14
N ASP A 207 -29.78 32.34 -18.17
CA ASP A 207 -30.34 33.15 -19.27
C ASP A 207 -29.63 34.50 -19.36
N TRP A 208 -29.41 35.15 -18.21
CA TRP A 208 -28.67 36.41 -18.12
C TRP A 208 -27.19 36.24 -18.58
N MET A 209 -26.55 35.17 -18.14
CA MET A 209 -25.16 34.84 -18.54
C MET A 209 -25.05 34.58 -20.05
N ASN A 210 -26.02 33.86 -20.64
CA ASN A 210 -26.05 33.59 -22.07
C ASN A 210 -26.19 34.90 -22.89
N ALA A 211 -27.05 35.83 -22.46
CA ALA A 211 -27.21 37.12 -23.10
C ALA A 211 -25.97 38.02 -23.05
N ARG A 212 -25.08 37.82 -22.04
CA ARG A 212 -23.87 38.65 -21.80
C ARG A 212 -22.57 37.88 -21.93
N LYS A 213 -22.58 36.73 -22.56
CA LYS A 213 -21.48 35.77 -22.68
C LYS A 213 -20.18 36.45 -23.05
N THR A 214 -20.15 37.23 -24.10
CA THR A 214 -18.94 37.89 -24.60
C THR A 214 -18.34 38.90 -23.60
N GLN A 215 -19.22 39.67 -22.95
CA GLN A 215 -18.83 40.64 -21.94
C GLN A 215 -18.23 39.94 -20.69
N LEU A 216 -18.84 38.84 -20.22
CA LEU A 216 -18.39 38.09 -19.05
C LEU A 216 -17.00 37.47 -19.27
N LEU A 217 -16.74 36.93 -20.46
CA LEU A 217 -15.44 36.35 -20.81
C LEU A 217 -14.29 37.37 -20.87
N THR A 218 -14.59 38.68 -21.00
CA THR A 218 -13.55 39.73 -20.93
C THR A 218 -13.14 40.09 -19.50
N GLN A 219 -13.97 39.75 -18.50
CA GLN A 219 -13.79 40.07 -17.07
C GLN A 219 -13.06 38.94 -16.37
N LEU A 220 -11.76 39.03 -16.17
CA LEU A 220 -10.94 37.98 -15.57
C LEU A 220 -11.48 37.51 -14.20
N ALA A 221 -11.86 38.42 -13.32
CA ALA A 221 -12.39 38.07 -11.99
C ALA A 221 -13.66 37.19 -12.05
N VAL A 222 -14.57 37.46 -13.02
CA VAL A 222 -15.78 36.67 -13.25
C VAL A 222 -15.41 35.28 -13.78
N VAL A 223 -14.52 35.21 -14.76
CA VAL A 223 -14.06 33.95 -15.35
C VAL A 223 -13.42 33.05 -14.28
N LEU A 224 -12.56 33.61 -13.42
CA LEU A 224 -11.93 32.88 -12.31
C LEU A 224 -13.00 32.34 -11.34
N GLN A 225 -13.98 33.16 -10.95
CA GLN A 225 -15.06 32.73 -10.08
C GLN A 225 -15.90 31.62 -10.70
N LEU A 226 -16.17 31.65 -12.00
CA LEU A 226 -16.91 30.61 -12.70
C LEU A 226 -16.12 29.31 -12.86
N ILE A 227 -14.81 29.38 -13.10
CA ILE A 227 -13.94 28.18 -13.19
C ILE A 227 -13.84 27.49 -11.82
N GLN A 228 -13.74 28.28 -10.74
CA GLN A 228 -13.61 27.78 -9.38
C GLN A 228 -14.95 27.35 -8.74
N HIS A 229 -16.05 27.52 -9.46
CA HIS A 229 -17.37 27.24 -8.93
C HIS A 229 -17.58 25.73 -8.71
N ASN A 230 -18.20 25.36 -7.58
CA ASN A 230 -18.39 23.96 -7.17
C ASN A 230 -19.45 23.20 -8.00
N LYS A 231 -20.38 23.91 -8.66
CA LYS A 231 -21.46 23.29 -9.44
C LYS A 231 -20.99 22.91 -10.85
N LYS A 232 -21.09 21.64 -11.19
CA LYS A 232 -20.72 21.09 -12.50
C LYS A 232 -21.46 21.78 -13.67
N THR A 233 -22.69 22.22 -13.45
CA THR A 233 -23.47 22.94 -14.46
C THR A 233 -22.84 24.27 -14.85
N VAL A 234 -22.26 24.99 -13.88
CA VAL A 234 -21.53 26.25 -14.10
C VAL A 234 -20.23 26.01 -14.84
N ASN A 235 -19.47 24.97 -14.43
CA ASN A 235 -18.24 24.58 -15.09
C ASN A 235 -18.48 24.15 -16.56
N ASN A 236 -19.58 23.43 -16.82
CA ASN A 236 -19.97 23.08 -18.18
C ASN A 236 -20.33 24.33 -19.00
N TRP A 237 -21.05 25.28 -18.39
CA TRP A 237 -21.42 26.51 -19.09
C TRP A 237 -20.19 27.31 -19.52
N ILE A 238 -19.19 27.55 -18.62
CA ILE A 238 -17.99 28.29 -18.96
C ILE A 238 -17.16 27.56 -20.02
N ALA A 239 -17.10 26.23 -19.97
CA ALA A 239 -16.42 25.42 -20.98
C ALA A 239 -17.08 25.58 -22.37
N MET A 240 -18.41 25.48 -22.44
CA MET A 240 -19.18 25.71 -23.67
C MET A 240 -19.06 27.16 -24.18
N ALA A 241 -19.04 28.12 -23.25
CA ALA A 241 -18.86 29.52 -23.56
C ALA A 241 -17.53 29.81 -24.24
N ILE A 242 -16.45 29.20 -23.73
CA ILE A 242 -15.10 29.31 -24.32
C ILE A 242 -15.02 28.53 -25.65
N ALA A 243 -15.58 27.31 -25.71
CA ALA A 243 -15.58 26.54 -26.95
C ALA A 243 -16.21 27.32 -28.13
N ALA A 244 -17.27 28.06 -27.87
CA ALA A 244 -17.94 28.90 -28.88
C ALA A 244 -17.30 30.27 -29.12
N SER A 245 -16.18 30.60 -28.45
CA SER A 245 -15.46 31.88 -28.62
C SER A 245 -14.52 31.82 -29.82
N THR A 246 -14.17 32.97 -30.36
CA THR A 246 -13.18 33.09 -31.45
C THR A 246 -11.78 32.78 -30.95
N SER A 247 -10.86 32.37 -31.84
CA SER A 247 -9.48 32.07 -31.49
C SER A 247 -8.76 33.29 -30.85
N ALA A 248 -9.06 34.50 -31.33
CA ALA A 248 -8.50 35.74 -30.75
C ALA A 248 -9.01 35.98 -29.30
N GLN A 249 -10.26 35.69 -29.01
CA GLN A 249 -10.81 35.78 -27.65
C GLN A 249 -10.21 34.73 -26.71
N LYS A 250 -10.07 33.48 -27.20
CA LYS A 250 -9.40 32.40 -26.45
C LYS A 250 -7.94 32.77 -26.14
N ALA A 251 -7.19 33.33 -27.12
CA ALA A 251 -5.80 33.75 -26.90
C ALA A 251 -5.68 34.88 -25.87
N SER A 252 -6.55 35.90 -25.97
CA SER A 252 -6.55 37.00 -24.98
C SER A 252 -6.91 36.50 -23.58
N LEU A 253 -7.83 35.57 -23.48
CA LEU A 253 -8.17 34.95 -22.19
C LEU A 253 -7.02 34.09 -21.63
N PHE A 254 -6.36 33.30 -22.49
CA PHE A 254 -5.21 32.50 -22.11
C PHE A 254 -4.10 33.38 -21.54
N ASP A 255 -3.74 34.47 -22.21
CA ASP A 255 -2.71 35.42 -21.75
C ASP A 255 -3.04 36.06 -20.41
N LYS A 256 -4.31 36.42 -20.19
CA LYS A 256 -4.77 36.99 -18.90
C LYS A 256 -4.70 35.97 -17.78
N LEU A 257 -5.14 34.72 -18.04
CA LEU A 257 -5.06 33.63 -17.07
C LEU A 257 -3.62 33.27 -16.74
N LEU A 258 -2.74 33.22 -17.75
CA LEU A 258 -1.33 32.93 -17.57
C LEU A 258 -0.63 34.02 -16.74
N THR A 259 -0.89 35.30 -17.05
CA THR A 259 -0.38 36.43 -16.27
C THR A 259 -0.87 36.39 -14.82
N HIS A 260 -2.12 36.02 -14.61
CA HIS A 260 -2.68 35.84 -13.26
C HIS A 260 -1.95 34.74 -12.50
N LEU A 261 -1.72 33.57 -13.12
CA LEU A 261 -1.00 32.44 -12.52
C LEU A 261 0.44 32.82 -12.10
N LEU A 262 1.16 33.58 -12.94
CA LEU A 262 2.50 34.02 -12.64
C LEU A 262 2.59 35.09 -11.54
N THR A 263 1.49 35.77 -11.22
CA THR A 263 1.43 36.80 -10.18
C THR A 263 0.88 36.33 -8.85
N GLN A 264 0.21 35.19 -8.81
CA GLN A 264 -0.38 34.65 -7.57
C GLN A 264 0.63 33.88 -6.73
N LYS A 265 0.56 34.08 -5.39
CA LYS A 265 1.40 33.39 -4.40
C LYS A 265 0.67 32.27 -3.64
N THR A 266 -0.61 32.03 -3.91
CA THR A 266 -1.43 31.06 -3.18
C THR A 266 -1.73 29.83 -4.04
N GLU A 267 -1.48 28.65 -3.48
CA GLU A 267 -1.70 27.36 -4.15
C GLU A 267 -3.20 26.93 -4.21
N GLU A 268 -4.07 27.61 -3.46
CA GLU A 268 -5.51 27.30 -3.46
C GLU A 268 -6.11 27.57 -4.85
N SER A 269 -6.67 26.53 -5.46
CA SER A 269 -7.31 26.51 -6.79
C SER A 269 -6.39 26.45 -8.03
N LEU A 270 -5.08 26.34 -7.87
CA LEU A 270 -4.13 26.25 -8.98
C LEU A 270 -4.45 25.07 -9.91
N ASP A 271 -4.68 23.89 -9.33
CA ASP A 271 -4.99 22.65 -10.05
C ASP A 271 -6.24 22.77 -10.94
N GLN A 272 -7.31 23.38 -10.41
CA GLN A 272 -8.54 23.58 -11.18
C GLN A 272 -8.32 24.49 -12.39
N LEU A 273 -7.56 25.57 -12.19
CA LEU A 273 -7.28 26.53 -13.23
C LEU A 273 -6.37 25.96 -14.32
N LEU A 274 -5.29 25.26 -13.92
CA LEU A 274 -4.39 24.57 -14.85
C LEU A 274 -5.12 23.47 -15.62
N GLY A 275 -5.94 22.67 -14.92
CA GLY A 275 -6.77 21.64 -15.54
C GLY A 275 -7.75 22.21 -16.55
N PHE A 276 -8.39 23.36 -16.21
CA PHE A 276 -9.30 24.05 -17.09
C PHE A 276 -8.60 24.59 -18.35
N MET A 277 -7.47 25.27 -18.19
CA MET A 277 -6.68 25.80 -19.32
C MET A 277 -6.19 24.66 -20.24
N ALA A 278 -5.75 23.55 -19.65
CA ALA A 278 -5.29 22.40 -20.38
C ALA A 278 -6.38 21.71 -21.22
N ASN A 279 -7.64 21.74 -20.75
CA ASN A 279 -8.76 21.07 -21.42
C ASN A 279 -9.51 21.96 -22.41
N HIS A 280 -9.60 23.27 -22.16
CA HIS A 280 -10.47 24.15 -22.93
C HIS A 280 -9.75 25.22 -23.74
N LEU A 281 -8.44 25.44 -23.48
CA LEU A 281 -7.62 26.41 -24.21
C LEU A 281 -6.40 25.76 -24.91
N GLN A 282 -6.48 24.46 -25.17
CA GLN A 282 -5.40 23.71 -25.78
C GLN A 282 -4.98 24.27 -27.15
N GLU A 283 -5.93 24.65 -28.01
CA GLU A 283 -5.66 25.22 -29.35
C GLU A 283 -4.76 26.46 -29.31
N VAL A 284 -4.93 27.32 -28.31
CA VAL A 284 -4.13 28.57 -28.19
C VAL A 284 -2.85 28.32 -27.39
N SER A 285 -2.84 27.36 -26.49
CA SER A 285 -1.66 27.00 -25.70
C SER A 285 -0.53 26.41 -26.55
N THR A 286 -0.83 25.80 -27.70
CA THR A 286 0.17 25.29 -28.66
C THR A 286 1.02 26.37 -29.29
N ASN A 287 0.62 27.65 -29.22
CA ASN A 287 1.34 28.81 -29.76
C ASN A 287 1.88 29.75 -28.65
N CYS A 288 2.08 29.21 -27.46
CA CYS A 288 2.61 29.94 -26.30
C CYS A 288 4.03 30.48 -26.62
N SER A 289 4.34 31.73 -26.27
CA SER A 289 5.64 32.31 -26.58
C SER A 289 6.76 31.66 -25.74
N PRO A 290 8.01 31.57 -26.28
CA PRO A 290 9.14 31.04 -25.51
C PRO A 290 9.38 31.79 -24.20
N LYS A 291 9.07 33.10 -24.15
CA LYS A 291 9.18 33.91 -22.92
C LYS A 291 8.21 33.45 -21.85
N GLN A 292 6.96 33.20 -22.20
CA GLN A 292 5.93 32.70 -21.27
C GLN A 292 6.30 31.33 -20.72
N ILE A 293 6.81 30.43 -21.55
CA ILE A 293 7.29 29.12 -21.13
C ILE A 293 8.47 29.26 -20.17
N LYS A 294 9.43 30.14 -20.48
CA LYS A 294 10.57 30.41 -19.61
C LYS A 294 10.14 30.93 -18.23
N ASP A 295 9.20 31.88 -18.19
CA ASP A 295 8.69 32.42 -16.93
C ASP A 295 8.03 31.35 -16.07
N LEU A 296 7.30 30.39 -16.67
CA LEU A 296 6.71 29.25 -15.98
C LEU A 296 7.77 28.25 -15.47
N LEU A 297 8.83 27.98 -16.26
CA LEU A 297 9.89 27.04 -15.86
C LEU A 297 10.69 27.54 -14.65
N HIS A 298 10.85 28.86 -14.53
CA HIS A 298 11.60 29.49 -13.42
C HIS A 298 10.71 29.82 -12.21
N HIS A 299 9.43 29.45 -12.24
CA HIS A 299 8.52 29.69 -11.13
C HIS A 299 8.74 28.65 -10.01
N ASP A 300 8.58 29.06 -8.74
CA ASP A 300 8.78 28.18 -7.57
C ASP A 300 7.76 27.04 -7.46
N SER A 301 6.57 27.19 -8.07
CA SER A 301 5.51 26.18 -8.04
C SER A 301 5.81 25.01 -8.97
N THR A 302 5.81 23.79 -8.39
CA THR A 302 5.96 22.53 -9.12
C THR A 302 4.89 22.35 -10.21
N ASP A 303 3.67 22.79 -9.97
CA ASP A 303 2.56 22.60 -10.90
C ASP A 303 2.69 23.50 -12.12
N LEU A 304 3.23 24.72 -11.96
CA LEU A 304 3.53 25.61 -13.07
C LEU A 304 4.70 25.11 -13.90
N GLN A 305 5.74 24.53 -13.29
CA GLN A 305 6.84 23.89 -14.02
C GLN A 305 6.34 22.68 -14.82
N LEU A 306 5.45 21.87 -14.24
CA LEU A 306 4.82 20.74 -14.96
C LEU A 306 3.91 21.23 -16.10
N TYR A 307 3.19 22.33 -15.89
CA TYR A 307 2.40 22.93 -16.95
C TYR A 307 3.27 23.44 -18.09
N ALA A 308 4.42 24.08 -17.79
CA ALA A 308 5.40 24.49 -18.80
C ALA A 308 5.93 23.29 -19.61
N ALA A 309 6.23 22.18 -18.94
CA ALA A 309 6.61 20.92 -19.60
C ALA A 309 5.51 20.43 -20.56
N ARG A 310 4.23 20.51 -20.14
CA ARG A 310 3.10 20.17 -20.99
C ARG A 310 2.95 21.10 -22.20
N LEU A 311 3.18 22.40 -22.01
CA LEU A 311 3.17 23.38 -23.12
C LEU A 311 4.28 23.06 -24.14
N LEU A 312 5.49 22.77 -23.69
CA LEU A 312 6.61 22.34 -24.53
C LEU A 312 6.28 21.07 -25.32
N LYS A 313 5.70 20.07 -24.65
CA LYS A 313 5.31 18.79 -25.27
C LYS A 313 4.34 18.96 -26.43
N ASN A 314 3.37 19.88 -26.28
CA ASN A 314 2.30 20.06 -27.24
C ASN A 314 2.51 21.28 -28.17
N HIS A 315 3.68 21.89 -28.16
CA HIS A 315 3.93 23.09 -28.92
C HIS A 315 3.92 22.82 -30.43
N ALA A 316 3.32 23.73 -31.22
CA ALA A 316 3.14 23.55 -32.65
C ALA A 316 4.45 23.46 -33.44
N GLN A 317 5.52 24.12 -32.96
CA GLN A 317 6.84 24.09 -33.61
C GLN A 317 7.68 22.86 -33.26
N GLY A 318 7.27 22.03 -32.29
CA GLY A 318 8.09 20.93 -31.79
C GLY A 318 9.17 21.39 -30.80
N ILE A 319 9.63 20.43 -29.97
CA ILE A 319 10.57 20.70 -28.88
C ILE A 319 11.98 21.06 -29.37
N GLU A 320 12.37 20.60 -30.53
CA GLU A 320 13.67 20.87 -31.19
C GLU A 320 13.92 22.33 -31.52
N HIS A 321 12.87 23.17 -31.58
CA HIS A 321 12.97 24.59 -31.84
C HIS A 321 13.17 25.45 -30.59
N PHE A 322 13.13 24.81 -29.40
CA PHE A 322 13.36 25.53 -28.15
C PHE A 322 14.81 25.40 -27.68
N PRO A 323 15.33 26.42 -26.95
CA PRO A 323 16.65 26.33 -26.36
C PRO A 323 16.78 25.09 -25.45
N TYR A 324 17.86 24.32 -25.58
CA TYR A 324 18.15 23.15 -24.74
C TYR A 324 18.14 23.46 -23.24
N GLU A 325 18.42 24.73 -22.88
CA GLU A 325 18.34 25.25 -21.51
C GLU A 325 16.96 24.99 -20.86
N PHE A 326 15.86 24.94 -21.63
CA PHE A 326 14.52 24.67 -21.11
C PHE A 326 14.39 23.21 -20.64
N LEU A 327 14.98 22.29 -21.38
CA LEU A 327 15.05 20.88 -20.97
C LEU A 327 15.95 20.67 -19.76
N LEU A 328 17.13 21.34 -19.74
CA LEU A 328 18.04 21.29 -18.60
C LEU A 328 17.34 21.79 -17.31
N CYS A 329 16.64 22.93 -17.41
CA CYS A 329 15.91 23.48 -16.26
C CYS A 329 14.89 22.46 -15.67
N LEU A 330 14.19 21.72 -16.52
CA LEU A 330 13.28 20.65 -16.08
C LEU A 330 14.03 19.46 -15.50
N MET A 331 15.11 19.00 -16.16
CA MET A 331 15.85 17.81 -15.73
C MET A 331 16.68 18.03 -14.47
N GLU A 332 17.10 19.26 -14.19
CA GLU A 332 17.84 19.65 -12.98
C GLU A 332 16.94 20.11 -11.84
N SER A 333 15.63 20.19 -12.04
CA SER A 333 14.67 20.57 -10.99
C SER A 333 14.83 19.73 -9.72
N GLU A 334 14.69 20.33 -8.55
CA GLU A 334 14.66 19.65 -7.26
C GLU A 334 13.45 18.70 -7.13
N HIS A 335 12.39 18.95 -7.91
CA HIS A 335 11.15 18.21 -7.86
C HIS A 335 11.18 16.95 -8.74
N PRO A 336 11.00 15.75 -8.16
CA PRO A 336 11.09 14.48 -8.90
C PRO A 336 10.13 14.35 -10.08
N LYS A 337 8.91 14.90 -9.96
CA LYS A 337 7.91 14.90 -11.04
C LYS A 337 8.32 15.77 -12.20
N VAL A 338 8.90 16.94 -11.92
CA VAL A 338 9.39 17.87 -12.94
C VAL A 338 10.56 17.26 -13.70
N ARG A 339 11.51 16.65 -13.00
CA ARG A 339 12.60 15.91 -13.63
C ARG A 339 12.11 14.80 -14.55
N ALA A 340 11.12 14.01 -14.10
CA ALA A 340 10.55 12.96 -14.93
C ALA A 340 9.92 13.50 -16.21
N ALA A 341 9.18 14.62 -16.13
CA ALA A 341 8.62 15.30 -17.28
C ALA A 341 9.70 15.83 -18.22
N GLY A 342 10.79 16.40 -17.68
CA GLY A 342 11.95 16.85 -18.45
C GLY A 342 12.62 15.72 -19.23
N ILE A 343 12.77 14.53 -18.60
CA ILE A 343 13.34 13.34 -19.24
C ILE A 343 12.41 12.80 -20.34
N GLU A 344 11.09 12.82 -20.10
CA GLU A 344 10.11 12.42 -21.11
C GLU A 344 10.20 13.33 -22.35
N LEU A 345 10.33 14.64 -22.15
CA LEU A 345 10.54 15.61 -23.21
C LEU A 345 11.89 15.42 -23.92
N PHE A 346 12.94 15.16 -23.15
CA PHE A 346 14.25 14.78 -23.68
C PHE A 346 14.14 13.63 -24.67
N GLY A 347 13.32 12.63 -24.37
CA GLY A 347 13.05 11.48 -25.25
C GLY A 347 12.35 11.82 -26.58
N GLN A 348 11.83 13.03 -26.76
CA GLN A 348 11.25 13.49 -28.02
C GLN A 348 12.29 14.12 -28.97
N LEU A 349 13.53 14.31 -28.49
CA LEU A 349 14.62 14.76 -29.34
C LEU A 349 14.94 13.74 -30.46
N PRO A 350 15.60 14.20 -31.56
CA PRO A 350 16.09 13.31 -32.61
C PRO A 350 17.00 12.20 -32.04
N GLU A 351 16.92 11.02 -32.60
CA GLU A 351 17.63 9.82 -32.11
C GLU A 351 19.16 10.00 -32.08
N THR A 352 19.72 10.77 -33.00
CA THR A 352 21.14 11.11 -33.01
C THR A 352 21.55 11.92 -31.78
N SER A 353 20.74 12.93 -31.41
CA SER A 353 20.98 13.75 -30.24
C SER A 353 20.84 12.96 -28.93
N LEU A 354 19.87 12.03 -28.87
CA LEU A 354 19.71 11.12 -27.73
C LEU A 354 20.89 10.14 -27.60
N TYR A 355 21.42 9.62 -28.71
CA TYR A 355 22.59 8.74 -28.72
C TYR A 355 23.85 9.46 -28.20
N GLU A 356 24.04 10.72 -28.59
CA GLU A 356 25.15 11.54 -28.04
C GLU A 356 25.08 11.73 -26.53
N GLN A 357 23.87 11.64 -25.94
CA GLN A 357 23.61 11.79 -24.52
C GLN A 357 23.44 10.44 -23.78
N GLN A 358 24.03 9.36 -24.29
CA GLN A 358 23.90 8.00 -23.76
C GLN A 358 24.22 7.87 -22.25
N LEU A 359 25.22 8.59 -21.74
CA LEU A 359 25.59 8.59 -20.32
C LEU A 359 24.46 9.14 -19.42
N ALA A 360 23.74 10.15 -19.89
CA ALA A 360 22.60 10.69 -19.18
C ALA A 360 21.47 9.66 -19.12
N ILE A 361 21.19 8.92 -20.21
CA ILE A 361 20.18 7.86 -20.23
C ILE A 361 20.51 6.77 -19.19
N VAL A 362 21.78 6.32 -19.16
CA VAL A 362 22.24 5.31 -18.17
C VAL A 362 22.06 5.83 -16.75
N SER A 363 22.42 7.10 -16.47
CA SER A 363 22.31 7.69 -15.14
C SER A 363 20.86 7.78 -14.67
N PHE A 364 19.93 8.09 -15.57
CA PHE A 364 18.50 8.14 -15.27
C PHE A 364 17.89 6.76 -15.01
N CYS A 365 18.36 5.71 -15.70
CA CYS A 365 17.92 4.33 -15.44
C CYS A 365 18.23 3.87 -14.00
N VAL A 366 19.29 4.41 -13.38
CA VAL A 366 19.71 4.08 -12.00
C VAL A 366 19.34 5.14 -10.97
N SER A 367 18.51 6.12 -11.34
CA SER A 367 18.07 7.20 -10.46
C SER A 367 17.34 6.65 -9.22
N PRO A 368 17.52 7.24 -8.03
CA PRO A 368 16.75 6.85 -6.84
C PRO A 368 15.25 7.14 -6.98
N VAL A 369 14.87 8.06 -7.89
CA VAL A 369 13.50 8.52 -8.09
C VAL A 369 12.76 7.62 -9.09
N ALA A 370 11.69 6.96 -8.65
CA ALA A 370 10.92 6.03 -9.47
C ALA A 370 10.33 6.67 -10.74
N ALA A 371 9.81 7.90 -10.64
CA ALA A 371 9.24 8.62 -11.78
C ALA A 371 10.28 8.90 -12.89
N VAL A 372 11.53 9.16 -12.51
CA VAL A 372 12.65 9.36 -13.46
C VAL A 372 12.96 8.05 -14.19
N ARG A 373 13.06 6.94 -13.47
CA ARG A 373 13.29 5.63 -14.08
C ARG A 373 12.18 5.23 -15.04
N ALA A 374 10.92 5.47 -14.65
CA ALA A 374 9.76 5.18 -15.50
C ALA A 374 9.76 6.03 -16.78
N ALA A 375 10.14 7.32 -16.69
CA ALA A 375 10.18 8.21 -17.84
C ALA A 375 11.31 7.87 -18.83
N VAL A 376 12.49 7.42 -18.34
CA VAL A 376 13.62 7.10 -19.20
C VAL A 376 13.54 5.71 -19.84
N ALA A 377 12.80 4.75 -19.25
CA ALA A 377 12.73 3.38 -19.74
C ALA A 377 12.35 3.27 -21.24
N PRO A 378 11.28 3.95 -21.74
CA PRO A 378 10.94 3.89 -23.17
C PRO A 378 12.03 4.52 -24.06
N ILE A 379 12.74 5.54 -23.59
CA ILE A 379 13.84 6.19 -24.32
C ILE A 379 15.01 5.21 -24.45
N ALA A 380 15.41 4.59 -23.35
CA ALA A 380 16.47 3.60 -23.31
C ALA A 380 16.18 2.41 -24.24
N LEU A 381 14.94 1.90 -24.27
CA LEU A 381 14.50 0.84 -25.17
C LEU A 381 14.59 1.28 -26.65
N LYS A 382 14.07 2.46 -26.97
CA LYS A 382 14.08 3.00 -28.34
C LYS A 382 15.52 3.14 -28.87
N ILE A 383 16.41 3.75 -28.09
CA ILE A 383 17.80 3.97 -28.48
C ILE A 383 18.58 2.66 -28.56
N SER A 384 18.33 1.71 -27.65
CA SER A 384 18.95 0.38 -27.70
C SER A 384 18.58 -0.42 -28.95
N GLN A 385 17.34 -0.27 -29.44
CA GLN A 385 16.91 -0.91 -30.70
C GLN A 385 17.60 -0.31 -31.93
N GLN A 386 17.81 1.01 -31.92
CA GLN A 386 18.42 1.73 -33.03
C GLN A 386 19.94 1.58 -33.05
N TYR A 387 20.58 1.65 -31.88
CA TYR A 387 22.02 1.60 -31.67
C TYR A 387 22.39 0.40 -30.81
N THR A 388 22.80 -0.70 -31.49
CA THR A 388 23.09 -1.97 -30.83
C THR A 388 24.25 -1.90 -29.84
N ASP A 389 25.25 -1.07 -30.13
CA ASP A 389 26.41 -0.86 -29.25
C ASP A 389 25.97 -0.28 -27.91
N PHE A 390 25.12 0.75 -27.95
CA PHE A 390 24.53 1.31 -26.73
C PHE A 390 23.67 0.30 -25.97
N GLY A 391 22.86 -0.50 -26.70
CA GLY A 391 22.04 -1.54 -26.09
C GLY A 391 22.85 -2.58 -25.33
N GLN A 392 24.02 -2.97 -25.89
CA GLN A 392 24.93 -3.92 -25.24
C GLN A 392 25.63 -3.30 -24.01
N GLU A 393 26.10 -2.07 -24.14
CA GLU A 393 26.75 -1.34 -23.04
C GLU A 393 25.77 -1.06 -21.90
N LEU A 394 24.57 -0.56 -22.21
CA LEU A 394 23.50 -0.35 -21.24
C LEU A 394 23.16 -1.63 -20.47
N THR A 395 22.96 -2.74 -21.20
CA THR A 395 22.62 -4.03 -20.59
C THR A 395 23.72 -4.50 -19.63
N THR A 396 24.98 -4.41 -20.03
CA THR A 396 26.12 -4.82 -19.21
C THR A 396 26.26 -3.95 -17.96
N THR A 397 26.15 -2.63 -18.14
CA THR A 397 26.23 -1.65 -17.04
C THR A 397 25.10 -1.85 -16.02
N LEU A 398 23.86 -2.03 -16.49
CA LEU A 398 22.72 -2.25 -15.60
C LEU A 398 22.81 -3.61 -14.88
N CYS A 399 23.33 -4.66 -15.52
CA CYS A 399 23.61 -5.93 -14.87
C CYS A 399 24.66 -5.79 -13.75
N ASP A 400 25.72 -5.00 -13.96
CA ASP A 400 26.70 -4.73 -12.90
C ASP A 400 26.08 -3.94 -11.74
N VAL A 401 25.19 -2.98 -12.03
CA VAL A 401 24.43 -2.24 -10.99
C VAL A 401 23.56 -3.19 -10.16
N LEU A 402 22.90 -4.19 -10.76
CA LEU A 402 22.13 -5.21 -10.04
C LEU A 402 22.97 -5.97 -9.00
N LEU A 403 24.28 -6.13 -9.27
CA LEU A 403 25.22 -6.84 -8.38
C LEU A 403 25.77 -5.95 -7.26
N LEU A 404 25.68 -4.62 -7.35
CA LEU A 404 26.19 -3.68 -6.35
C LEU A 404 25.39 -3.77 -5.03
N ARG A 405 26.11 -3.77 -3.91
CA ARG A 405 25.51 -3.65 -2.58
C ARG A 405 25.09 -2.21 -2.30
N GLY A 406 23.95 -2.01 -1.61
CA GLY A 406 23.56 -0.69 -1.09
C GLY A 406 22.65 0.16 -1.96
N LYS A 407 22.23 -0.28 -3.15
CA LYS A 407 21.12 0.36 -3.89
C LYS A 407 19.77 -0.07 -3.33
N ALA A 408 18.79 0.84 -3.39
CA ALA A 408 17.43 0.54 -2.95
C ALA A 408 16.81 -0.57 -3.83
N ASN A 409 16.04 -1.49 -3.23
CA ASN A 409 15.40 -2.59 -3.96
C ASN A 409 14.59 -2.11 -5.16
N ALA A 410 13.84 -1.01 -5.01
CA ALA A 410 13.05 -0.42 -6.08
C ALA A 410 13.86 0.01 -7.34
N VAL A 411 15.16 0.29 -7.20
CA VAL A 411 16.04 0.55 -8.34
C VAL A 411 16.34 -0.74 -9.09
N HIS A 412 16.64 -1.81 -8.34
CA HIS A 412 16.92 -3.12 -8.93
C HIS A 412 15.68 -3.70 -9.62
N ASP A 413 14.49 -3.56 -9.02
CA ASP A 413 13.24 -4.00 -9.62
C ASP A 413 13.00 -3.29 -10.97
N SER A 414 13.14 -1.96 -11.01
CA SER A 414 13.00 -1.19 -12.26
C SER A 414 14.01 -1.56 -13.34
N ILE A 415 15.25 -1.88 -12.94
CA ILE A 415 16.29 -2.34 -13.87
C ILE A 415 15.92 -3.72 -14.43
N ALA A 416 15.46 -4.64 -13.59
CA ALA A 416 15.03 -5.96 -14.03
C ALA A 416 13.82 -5.87 -14.97
N ASP A 417 12.84 -5.03 -14.64
CA ASP A 417 11.68 -4.76 -15.50
C ASP A 417 12.09 -4.22 -16.88
N LEU A 418 13.08 -3.33 -16.92
CA LEU A 418 13.61 -2.79 -18.18
C LEU A 418 14.32 -3.87 -19.00
N LEU A 419 15.27 -4.59 -18.37
CA LEU A 419 16.12 -5.56 -19.05
C LEU A 419 15.36 -6.82 -19.52
N THR A 420 14.28 -7.19 -18.85
CA THR A 420 13.47 -8.38 -19.22
C THR A 420 12.46 -8.12 -20.34
N GLN A 421 12.31 -6.87 -20.79
CA GLN A 421 11.43 -6.55 -21.93
C GLN A 421 11.95 -7.16 -23.24
N ALA A 422 11.02 -7.47 -24.14
CA ALA A 422 11.34 -8.11 -25.41
C ALA A 422 12.44 -7.41 -26.25
N PRO A 423 12.50 -6.07 -26.33
CA PRO A 423 13.56 -5.37 -27.06
C PRO A 423 14.97 -5.60 -26.53
N MET A 424 15.12 -5.93 -25.23
CA MET A 424 16.41 -6.14 -24.59
C MET A 424 16.92 -7.60 -24.69
N GLN A 425 16.08 -8.54 -25.09
CA GLN A 425 16.45 -9.96 -25.18
C GLN A 425 17.67 -10.23 -26.06
N PRO A 426 17.87 -9.59 -27.24
CA PRO A 426 19.07 -9.81 -28.05
C PRO A 426 20.36 -9.49 -27.29
N PHE A 427 20.35 -8.46 -26.46
CA PHE A 427 21.50 -8.05 -25.66
C PHE A 427 21.73 -8.99 -24.47
N LEU A 428 20.67 -9.45 -23.81
CA LEU A 428 20.75 -10.46 -22.75
C LEU A 428 21.36 -11.78 -23.27
N LYS A 429 21.06 -12.15 -24.51
CA LYS A 429 21.64 -13.33 -25.17
C LYS A 429 23.15 -13.21 -25.37
N GLN A 430 23.69 -12.00 -25.51
CA GLN A 430 25.10 -11.73 -25.76
C GLN A 430 25.92 -11.57 -24.48
N LEU A 431 25.27 -11.49 -23.30
CA LEU A 431 25.97 -11.31 -22.01
C LEU A 431 27.05 -12.39 -21.78
N PRO A 432 28.21 -12.05 -21.21
CA PRO A 432 29.23 -13.01 -20.83
C PRO A 432 28.69 -14.07 -19.86
N SER A 433 29.01 -15.35 -20.07
CA SER A 433 28.51 -16.44 -19.22
C SER A 433 28.83 -16.22 -17.74
N GLN A 434 30.04 -15.69 -17.45
CA GLN A 434 30.42 -15.38 -16.06
C GLN A 434 29.49 -14.37 -15.40
N LEU A 435 29.02 -13.35 -16.13
CA LEU A 435 28.09 -12.35 -15.61
C LEU A 435 26.73 -12.97 -15.35
N VAL A 436 26.25 -13.81 -16.26
CA VAL A 436 24.97 -14.55 -16.08
C VAL A 436 24.99 -15.41 -14.82
N TRP A 437 26.09 -16.15 -14.58
CA TRP A 437 26.22 -16.94 -13.36
C TRP A 437 26.34 -16.10 -12.09
N ARG A 438 26.99 -14.92 -12.14
CA ARG A 438 27.03 -13.98 -11.02
C ARG A 438 25.64 -13.45 -10.70
N LEU A 439 24.83 -13.16 -11.72
CA LEU A 439 23.44 -12.72 -11.55
C LEU A 439 22.58 -13.82 -10.91
N LEU A 440 22.66 -15.06 -11.39
CA LEU A 440 21.92 -16.21 -10.86
C LEU A 440 22.30 -16.53 -9.39
N ARG A 441 23.57 -16.39 -9.02
CA ARG A 441 24.07 -16.62 -7.65
C ARG A 441 23.83 -15.44 -6.71
N SER A 442 23.28 -14.33 -7.21
CA SER A 442 22.95 -13.17 -6.38
C SER A 442 21.84 -13.51 -5.38
N LYS A 443 21.90 -12.92 -4.19
CA LYS A 443 20.79 -13.00 -3.20
C LYS A 443 19.62 -12.08 -3.52
N LYS A 444 19.67 -11.32 -4.62
CA LYS A 444 18.67 -10.36 -5.02
C LYS A 444 17.82 -10.93 -6.13
N PHE A 445 16.53 -11.03 -5.89
CA PHE A 445 15.56 -11.56 -6.85
C PHE A 445 15.62 -10.87 -8.23
N PRO A 446 15.70 -9.52 -8.36
CA PRO A 446 15.81 -8.85 -9.66
C PRO A 446 17.03 -9.29 -10.47
N ALA A 447 18.19 -9.53 -9.80
CA ALA A 447 19.38 -10.01 -10.47
C ALA A 447 19.20 -11.48 -10.95
N GLN A 448 18.61 -12.33 -10.12
CA GLN A 448 18.29 -13.71 -10.49
C GLN A 448 17.34 -13.77 -11.68
N GLN A 449 16.32 -12.88 -11.71
CA GLN A 449 15.35 -12.78 -12.80
C GLN A 449 16.03 -12.45 -14.13
N VAL A 450 16.88 -11.43 -14.17
CA VAL A 450 17.63 -11.05 -15.38
C VAL A 450 18.59 -12.17 -15.79
N GLY A 451 19.31 -12.76 -14.83
CA GLY A 451 20.20 -13.91 -15.07
C GLY A 451 19.47 -15.10 -15.67
N PHE A 452 18.25 -15.39 -15.19
CA PHE A 452 17.43 -16.49 -15.68
C PHE A 452 16.91 -16.25 -17.09
N VAL A 453 16.41 -15.06 -17.38
CA VAL A 453 15.97 -14.67 -18.73
C VAL A 453 17.16 -14.76 -19.72
N SER A 454 18.33 -14.27 -19.32
CA SER A 454 19.55 -14.37 -20.13
C SER A 454 19.98 -15.82 -20.36
N LEU A 455 19.91 -16.66 -19.33
CA LEU A 455 20.20 -18.09 -19.46
C LEU A 455 19.27 -18.77 -20.48
N GLN A 456 17.98 -18.52 -20.38
CA GLN A 456 16.98 -19.07 -21.30
C GLN A 456 17.18 -18.59 -22.75
N ALA A 457 17.54 -17.32 -22.94
CA ALA A 457 17.78 -16.75 -24.26
C ALA A 457 19.07 -17.30 -24.91
N LYS A 458 20.10 -17.62 -24.12
CA LYS A 458 21.42 -18.01 -24.56
C LYS A 458 21.59 -19.51 -24.75
N SER A 459 20.98 -20.31 -23.91
CA SER A 459 21.29 -21.71 -23.75
C SER A 459 20.07 -22.60 -23.84
N THR A 460 20.23 -23.73 -24.55
CA THR A 460 19.25 -24.82 -24.51
C THR A 460 19.56 -25.74 -23.32
N PRO A 461 18.59 -26.49 -22.80
CA PRO A 461 18.82 -27.45 -21.73
C PRO A 461 19.95 -28.46 -21.98
N GLN A 462 20.25 -28.75 -23.24
CA GLN A 462 21.31 -29.71 -23.65
C GLN A 462 22.70 -29.08 -23.71
N SER A 463 22.83 -27.76 -23.78
CA SER A 463 24.09 -27.06 -24.01
C SER A 463 24.84 -26.65 -22.73
N ILE A 464 24.22 -26.86 -21.57
CA ILE A 464 24.78 -26.48 -20.27
C ILE A 464 25.44 -27.70 -19.61
N ASP A 465 26.57 -27.48 -18.96
CA ASP A 465 27.26 -28.47 -18.16
C ASP A 465 26.38 -29.04 -17.04
N LEU A 466 26.49 -30.36 -16.78
CA LEU A 466 25.65 -31.03 -15.78
C LEU A 466 25.87 -30.47 -14.37
N ALA A 467 27.08 -30.13 -14.00
CA ALA A 467 27.35 -29.55 -12.68
C ALA A 467 26.62 -28.21 -12.47
N ALA A 468 26.59 -27.39 -13.52
CA ALA A 468 25.87 -26.12 -13.51
C ALA A 468 24.32 -26.32 -13.45
N ILE A 469 23.81 -27.33 -14.14
CA ILE A 469 22.35 -27.66 -14.06
C ILE A 469 22.00 -28.15 -12.64
N LEU A 470 22.84 -28.95 -12.01
CA LEU A 470 22.63 -29.43 -10.64
C LEU A 470 22.70 -28.28 -9.61
N GLU A 471 23.58 -27.29 -9.84
CA GLU A 471 23.57 -26.05 -9.05
C GLU A 471 22.26 -25.29 -9.16
N LEU A 472 21.72 -25.14 -10.38
CA LEU A 472 20.40 -24.52 -10.61
C LEU A 472 19.26 -25.33 -9.97
N GLY A 473 19.37 -26.65 -9.93
CA GLY A 473 18.40 -27.51 -9.23
C GLY A 473 18.39 -27.32 -7.70
N LYS A 474 19.38 -26.63 -7.14
CA LYS A 474 19.47 -26.26 -5.71
C LYS A 474 19.09 -24.80 -5.44
N HIS A 475 18.68 -24.08 -6.46
CA HIS A 475 18.41 -22.66 -6.39
C HIS A 475 17.18 -22.34 -5.51
N GLU A 476 17.16 -21.20 -4.83
CA GLU A 476 16.04 -20.79 -3.98
C GLU A 476 14.75 -20.49 -4.76
N TRP A 477 14.87 -20.03 -6.03
CA TRP A 477 13.73 -19.70 -6.87
C TRP A 477 13.22 -20.95 -7.60
N ILE A 478 11.92 -21.26 -7.44
CA ILE A 478 11.28 -22.47 -7.95
C ILE A 478 11.33 -22.59 -9.48
N ASP A 479 11.16 -21.48 -10.22
CA ASP A 479 11.15 -21.52 -11.69
C ASP A 479 12.52 -21.93 -12.24
N ILE A 480 13.61 -21.50 -11.61
CA ILE A 480 14.97 -21.93 -11.95
C ILE A 480 15.14 -23.43 -11.67
N ARG A 481 14.64 -23.93 -10.53
CA ARG A 481 14.69 -25.38 -10.24
C ARG A 481 13.88 -26.18 -11.26
N GLN A 482 12.68 -25.74 -11.63
CA GLN A 482 11.85 -26.41 -12.62
C GLN A 482 12.50 -26.43 -14.01
N TRP A 483 13.17 -25.35 -14.39
CA TRP A 483 13.96 -25.31 -15.61
C TRP A 483 15.13 -26.31 -15.55
N ALA A 484 15.84 -26.37 -14.42
CA ALA A 484 16.90 -27.35 -14.20
C ALA A 484 16.38 -28.79 -14.28
N PHE A 485 15.18 -29.08 -13.77
CA PHE A 485 14.54 -30.40 -13.88
C PHE A 485 14.32 -30.81 -15.35
N LYS A 486 13.85 -29.87 -16.18
CA LYS A 486 13.71 -30.11 -17.63
C LYS A 486 15.08 -30.36 -18.28
N ALA A 487 16.11 -29.64 -17.85
CA ALA A 487 17.46 -29.82 -18.36
C ALA A 487 18.05 -31.19 -17.95
N ILE A 488 17.84 -31.64 -16.70
CA ILE A 488 18.22 -32.97 -16.22
C ILE A 488 17.51 -34.07 -17.05
N GLN A 489 16.21 -33.90 -17.32
CA GLN A 489 15.47 -34.84 -18.15
C GLN A 489 15.99 -34.90 -19.60
N ALA A 490 16.41 -33.76 -20.16
CA ALA A 490 16.97 -33.70 -21.51
C ALA A 490 18.37 -34.34 -21.60
N GLN A 491 19.14 -34.38 -20.49
CA GLN A 491 20.49 -34.93 -20.41
C GLN A 491 20.56 -36.26 -19.66
N ARG A 492 19.48 -37.06 -19.67
CA ARG A 492 19.37 -38.31 -18.88
C ARG A 492 20.58 -39.25 -18.96
N ALA A 493 21.18 -39.41 -20.12
CA ALA A 493 22.33 -40.28 -20.31
C ALA A 493 23.54 -39.80 -19.52
N MET A 494 23.80 -38.50 -19.51
CA MET A 494 24.91 -37.89 -18.75
C MET A 494 24.67 -38.00 -17.25
N VAL A 495 23.40 -37.79 -16.80
CA VAL A 495 23.02 -37.90 -15.39
C VAL A 495 23.27 -39.33 -14.85
N VAL A 496 22.97 -40.35 -15.65
CA VAL A 496 23.25 -41.74 -15.31
C VAL A 496 24.75 -42.04 -15.30
N TYR A 497 25.47 -41.53 -16.30
CA TYR A 497 26.93 -41.68 -16.40
C TYR A 497 27.64 -41.01 -15.20
N GLU A 498 27.24 -39.84 -14.83
CA GLU A 498 27.74 -39.10 -13.68
C GLU A 498 26.84 -39.23 -12.44
N ALA A 499 26.37 -40.44 -12.13
CA ALA A 499 25.42 -40.68 -11.06
C ALA A 499 25.92 -40.15 -9.69
N ALA A 500 27.21 -40.28 -9.40
CA ALA A 500 27.79 -39.77 -8.13
C ALA A 500 27.68 -38.26 -7.96
N THR A 501 27.88 -37.49 -9.03
CA THR A 501 27.73 -36.03 -9.05
C THR A 501 26.26 -35.65 -8.97
N SER A 502 25.41 -36.36 -9.70
CA SER A 502 23.96 -36.13 -9.81
C SER A 502 23.24 -36.31 -8.47
N MET A 503 23.68 -37.22 -7.61
CA MET A 503 23.16 -37.41 -6.27
C MET A 503 23.28 -36.18 -5.36
N SER A 504 24.13 -35.21 -5.70
CA SER A 504 24.24 -33.94 -4.96
C SER A 504 22.90 -33.18 -4.87
N LEU A 505 21.94 -33.45 -5.74
CA LEU A 505 20.59 -32.85 -5.71
C LEU A 505 19.71 -33.50 -4.63
N LEU A 506 20.03 -34.73 -4.17
CA LEU A 506 19.33 -35.37 -3.05
C LEU A 506 19.64 -34.70 -1.70
N GLU A 507 20.78 -34.01 -1.58
CA GLU A 507 21.19 -33.35 -0.33
C GLU A 507 20.71 -31.89 -0.20
N THR A 508 19.94 -31.40 -1.16
CA THR A 508 19.41 -30.02 -1.12
C THR A 508 18.35 -29.84 -0.02
N ASP A 509 18.17 -28.61 0.44
CA ASP A 509 17.10 -28.24 1.36
C ASP A 509 15.71 -28.29 0.71
N TRP A 510 15.62 -28.23 -0.61
CA TRP A 510 14.39 -28.16 -1.37
C TRP A 510 13.77 -29.55 -1.58
N GLU A 511 12.59 -29.77 -1.01
CA GLU A 511 11.87 -31.04 -1.10
C GLU A 511 11.48 -31.40 -2.55
N ASP A 512 11.05 -30.39 -3.33
CA ASP A 512 10.68 -30.59 -4.74
C ASP A 512 11.86 -31.11 -5.56
N SER A 513 13.07 -30.61 -5.32
CA SER A 513 14.30 -31.05 -6.02
C SER A 513 14.69 -32.47 -5.60
N ARG A 514 14.60 -32.79 -4.32
CA ARG A 514 14.86 -34.16 -3.82
C ARG A 514 13.85 -35.14 -4.41
N THR A 515 12.56 -34.82 -4.35
CA THR A 515 11.47 -35.63 -4.87
C THR A 515 11.61 -35.82 -6.39
N PHE A 516 11.92 -34.75 -7.12
CA PHE A 516 12.19 -34.84 -8.55
C PHE A 516 13.35 -35.82 -8.82
N MET A 517 14.46 -35.68 -8.11
CA MET A 517 15.65 -36.52 -8.35
C MET A 517 15.43 -37.98 -7.99
N MET A 518 14.75 -38.27 -6.90
CA MET A 518 14.34 -39.64 -6.50
C MET A 518 13.47 -40.29 -7.57
N ASN A 519 12.46 -39.59 -8.07
CA ASN A 519 11.59 -40.05 -9.14
C ASN A 519 12.34 -40.24 -10.46
N PHE A 520 13.20 -39.30 -10.82
CA PHE A 520 14.02 -39.36 -12.03
C PHE A 520 14.95 -40.57 -12.01
N MET A 521 15.68 -40.80 -10.90
CA MET A 521 16.54 -41.97 -10.73
C MET A 521 15.75 -43.28 -10.81
N THR A 522 14.61 -43.36 -10.16
CA THR A 522 13.74 -44.54 -10.17
C THR A 522 13.24 -44.89 -11.58
N GLN A 523 12.96 -43.90 -12.41
CA GLN A 523 12.44 -44.07 -13.77
C GLN A 523 13.55 -44.30 -14.82
N THR A 524 14.75 -43.79 -14.57
CA THR A 524 15.81 -43.72 -15.59
C THR A 524 16.90 -44.78 -15.34
N PHE A 525 17.26 -45.06 -14.09
CA PHE A 525 18.33 -46.02 -13.74
C PHE A 525 17.85 -47.44 -13.93
N GLN A 526 18.72 -48.23 -14.58
CA GLN A 526 18.51 -49.68 -14.75
C GLN A 526 19.11 -50.46 -13.57
N ALA A 527 18.79 -51.74 -13.44
CA ALA A 527 19.29 -52.58 -12.35
C ALA A 527 20.84 -52.63 -12.25
N ARG A 528 21.55 -52.45 -13.39
CA ARG A 528 22.99 -52.41 -13.46
C ARG A 528 23.60 -51.10 -12.92
N ASP A 529 22.82 -50.01 -12.92
CA ASP A 529 23.31 -48.69 -12.51
C ASP A 529 23.24 -48.54 -10.99
N TRP A 530 22.45 -49.35 -10.30
CA TRP A 530 22.32 -49.39 -8.84
C TRP A 530 23.49 -50.15 -8.19
N THR A 531 24.69 -49.55 -8.28
CA THR A 531 25.90 -50.13 -7.66
C THR A 531 25.84 -50.02 -6.12
N PRO A 532 26.57 -50.88 -5.37
CA PRO A 532 26.64 -50.76 -3.92
C PRO A 532 27.07 -49.39 -3.43
N ASP A 533 28.00 -48.72 -4.11
CA ASP A 533 28.48 -47.39 -3.74
C ASP A 533 27.39 -46.31 -3.88
N ILE A 534 26.54 -46.40 -4.91
CA ILE A 534 25.40 -45.49 -5.10
C ILE A 534 24.34 -45.74 -4.02
N LEU A 535 23.99 -47.00 -3.78
CA LEU A 535 22.99 -47.36 -2.79
C LEU A 535 23.36 -46.92 -1.37
N VAL A 536 24.61 -47.18 -0.96
CA VAL A 536 25.14 -46.77 0.34
C VAL A 536 25.18 -45.24 0.46
N ARG A 537 25.66 -44.57 -0.59
CA ARG A 537 25.71 -43.10 -0.59
C ARG A 537 24.35 -42.44 -0.44
N ILE A 538 23.29 -42.99 -1.02
CA ILE A 538 21.94 -42.52 -0.82
C ILE A 538 21.48 -42.78 0.63
N CYS A 539 21.83 -43.92 1.19
CA CYS A 539 21.56 -44.25 2.58
C CYS A 539 22.36 -43.39 3.58
N ASP A 540 23.55 -42.91 3.20
CA ASP A 540 24.41 -42.04 4.00
C ASP A 540 23.94 -40.54 3.98
N SER A 541 22.79 -40.27 3.41
CA SER A 541 22.21 -38.93 3.41
C SER A 541 21.85 -38.48 4.83
N THR A 542 21.95 -37.17 5.05
CA THR A 542 21.43 -36.57 6.30
C THR A 542 19.92 -36.35 6.28
N ARG A 543 19.27 -36.55 5.12
CA ARG A 543 17.85 -36.32 4.91
C ARG A 543 17.03 -37.59 5.12
N PRO A 544 16.01 -37.57 6.03
CA PRO A 544 15.23 -38.77 6.35
C PRO A 544 14.48 -39.37 5.16
N ASP A 545 13.95 -38.51 4.26
CA ASP A 545 13.25 -38.90 3.04
C ASP A 545 14.20 -39.62 2.06
N VAL A 546 15.42 -39.12 1.89
CA VAL A 546 16.44 -39.73 1.04
C VAL A 546 16.98 -41.03 1.63
N GLN A 547 17.17 -41.09 2.96
CA GLN A 547 17.53 -42.34 3.66
C GLN A 547 16.46 -43.42 3.45
N ALA A 548 15.16 -43.03 3.58
CA ALA A 548 14.06 -43.97 3.36
C ALA A 548 14.04 -44.48 1.90
N PHE A 549 14.28 -43.61 0.93
CA PHE A 549 14.45 -43.97 -0.49
C PHE A 549 15.64 -44.91 -0.70
N GLY A 550 16.80 -44.62 -0.09
CA GLY A 550 17.98 -45.48 -0.14
C GLY A 550 17.71 -46.88 0.40
N LEU A 551 17.00 -46.99 1.52
CA LEU A 551 16.60 -48.29 2.09
C LEU A 551 15.69 -49.08 1.17
N GLN A 552 14.66 -48.42 0.56
CA GLN A 552 13.79 -49.08 -0.43
C GLN A 552 14.56 -49.60 -1.63
N LEU A 553 15.49 -48.80 -2.16
CA LEU A 553 16.34 -49.22 -3.28
C LEU A 553 17.28 -50.39 -2.85
N MET A 554 17.80 -50.32 -1.67
CA MET A 554 18.65 -51.38 -1.13
C MET A 554 17.89 -52.69 -0.99
N GLU A 555 16.66 -52.68 -0.50
CA GLU A 555 15.79 -53.86 -0.43
C GLU A 555 15.48 -54.45 -1.82
N ARG A 556 15.33 -53.60 -2.81
CA ARG A 556 14.99 -54.03 -4.17
C ARG A 556 16.17 -54.53 -4.97
N TYR A 557 17.38 -53.96 -4.78
CA TYR A 557 18.56 -54.23 -5.60
C TYR A 557 19.70 -54.84 -4.82
N PHE A 558 19.49 -55.22 -3.55
CA PHE A 558 20.47 -55.92 -2.73
C PHE A 558 20.87 -57.27 -3.35
N LYS A 559 22.17 -57.50 -3.43
CA LYS A 559 22.75 -58.77 -3.85
C LYS A 559 23.60 -59.33 -2.70
N PRO A 560 23.41 -60.59 -2.31
CA PRO A 560 24.17 -61.22 -1.21
C PRO A 560 25.68 -61.11 -1.35
N GLU A 561 26.20 -61.10 -2.56
CA GLU A 561 27.63 -60.98 -2.90
C GLU A 561 28.24 -59.67 -2.39
N ASN A 562 27.43 -58.61 -2.25
CA ASN A 562 27.81 -57.28 -1.79
C ASN A 562 27.55 -57.02 -0.31
N ALA A 563 26.99 -58.00 0.43
CA ALA A 563 26.55 -57.84 1.81
C ALA A 563 27.66 -57.33 2.73
N ILE A 564 28.85 -57.84 2.58
CA ILE A 564 30.04 -57.43 3.38
C ILE A 564 30.33 -55.93 3.19
N LYS A 565 30.32 -55.46 1.94
CA LYS A 565 30.55 -54.04 1.61
C LYS A 565 29.50 -53.13 2.23
N PHE A 566 28.23 -53.54 2.16
CA PHE A 566 27.13 -52.79 2.78
C PHE A 566 27.25 -52.74 4.30
N LEU A 567 27.54 -53.86 4.95
CA LEU A 567 27.71 -53.93 6.40
C LEU A 567 28.83 -52.99 6.88
N LEU A 568 29.99 -53.03 6.24
CA LEU A 568 31.14 -52.19 6.59
C LEU A 568 30.81 -50.69 6.42
N GLN A 569 30.17 -50.31 5.34
CA GLN A 569 29.86 -48.91 5.06
C GLN A 569 28.72 -48.38 5.95
N LEU A 570 27.62 -49.14 6.09
CA LEU A 570 26.49 -48.73 6.94
C LEU A 570 26.82 -48.78 8.43
N SER A 571 27.78 -49.58 8.85
CA SER A 571 28.20 -49.66 10.25
C SER A 571 28.77 -48.34 10.79
N GLN A 572 29.31 -47.51 9.92
CA GLN A 572 29.85 -46.19 10.28
C GLN A 572 28.83 -45.07 10.22
N HIS A 573 27.61 -45.36 9.78
CA HIS A 573 26.58 -44.37 9.62
C HIS A 573 26.06 -43.83 10.97
N PRO A 574 25.91 -42.47 11.13
CA PRO A 574 25.52 -41.89 12.42
C PRO A 574 23.99 -42.06 12.73
N ALA A 575 23.13 -42.29 11.74
CA ALA A 575 21.68 -42.41 11.93
C ALA A 575 21.28 -43.76 12.52
N THR A 576 20.41 -43.72 13.53
CA THR A 576 19.96 -44.88 14.32
C THR A 576 19.23 -45.93 13.48
N ASN A 577 18.46 -45.52 12.47
CA ASN A 577 17.76 -46.39 11.54
C ASN A 577 18.71 -47.20 10.68
N MET A 578 19.80 -46.59 10.22
CA MET A 578 20.85 -47.27 9.46
C MET A 578 21.66 -48.23 10.30
N GLN A 579 22.06 -47.83 11.50
CA GLN A 579 22.70 -48.70 12.48
C GLN A 579 21.83 -49.92 12.84
N ARG A 580 20.51 -49.73 12.99
CA ARG A 580 19.56 -50.82 13.21
C ARG A 580 19.52 -51.77 12.01
N ARG A 581 19.52 -51.26 10.77
CA ARG A 581 19.54 -52.09 9.57
C ARG A 581 20.87 -52.87 9.44
N ALA A 582 21.99 -52.23 9.65
CA ALA A 582 23.29 -52.92 9.71
C ALA A 582 23.27 -54.03 10.78
N ALA A 583 22.78 -53.73 11.98
CA ALA A 583 22.64 -54.71 13.04
C ALA A 583 21.73 -55.90 12.68
N SER A 584 20.63 -55.68 11.95
CA SER A 584 19.74 -56.77 11.51
C SER A 584 20.38 -57.73 10.50
N TRP A 585 21.33 -57.24 9.68
CA TRP A 585 22.01 -58.05 8.68
C TRP A 585 23.23 -58.82 9.19
N LEU A 586 23.71 -58.52 10.42
CA LEU A 586 24.85 -59.23 11.01
C LEU A 586 24.62 -60.76 11.05
N ALA A 587 23.40 -61.20 11.47
CA ALA A 587 23.11 -62.63 11.60
C ALA A 587 23.07 -63.37 10.27
N GLU A 588 22.72 -62.70 9.18
CA GLU A 588 22.61 -63.33 7.86
C GLU A 588 23.95 -63.29 7.10
N HIS A 589 24.74 -62.23 7.26
CA HIS A 589 25.85 -61.98 6.38
C HIS A 589 27.24 -61.92 7.05
N ALA A 590 27.27 -61.80 8.39
CA ALA A 590 28.54 -61.78 9.15
C ALA A 590 28.74 -63.02 10.05
N SER A 591 27.78 -63.91 10.12
CA SER A 591 27.88 -65.17 10.92
C SER A 591 29.02 -66.04 10.39
N ASN A 592 29.75 -66.67 11.31
CA ASN A 592 30.86 -67.56 11.04
C ASN A 592 32.03 -66.91 10.23
N ASN A 593 32.16 -65.58 10.26
CA ASN A 593 33.20 -64.84 9.56
C ASN A 593 34.06 -63.99 10.54
N PRO A 594 35.10 -64.55 11.22
CA PRO A 594 35.90 -63.83 12.20
C PRO A 594 36.59 -62.59 11.63
N THR A 595 37.00 -62.64 10.36
CA THR A 595 37.67 -61.52 9.70
C THR A 595 36.77 -60.30 9.53
N LEU A 596 35.48 -60.51 9.14
CA LEU A 596 34.49 -59.46 9.03
C LEU A 596 34.10 -58.93 10.40
N ILE A 597 33.92 -59.80 11.40
CA ILE A 597 33.64 -59.39 12.78
C ILE A 597 34.75 -58.53 13.34
N ALA A 598 36.01 -58.81 13.02
CA ALA A 598 37.16 -57.98 13.40
C ALA A 598 37.08 -56.59 12.73
N GLN A 599 36.73 -56.50 11.44
CA GLN A 599 36.58 -55.25 10.70
C GLN A 599 35.40 -54.40 11.23
N LEU A 600 34.36 -55.04 11.76
CA LEU A 600 33.16 -54.40 12.35
C LEU A 600 33.38 -53.97 13.81
N GLN A 601 34.56 -54.21 14.40
CA GLN A 601 34.82 -53.84 15.80
C GLN A 601 34.58 -52.37 16.12
N PRO A 602 34.97 -51.37 15.28
CA PRO A 602 34.64 -49.96 15.54
C PRO A 602 33.14 -49.70 15.63
N PHE A 603 32.33 -50.36 14.78
CA PHE A 603 30.87 -50.25 14.82
C PHE A 603 30.31 -50.79 16.16
N PHE A 604 30.71 -51.94 16.57
CA PHE A 604 30.23 -52.53 17.85
C PHE A 604 30.59 -51.60 19.02
N ILE A 605 31.82 -51.07 19.07
CA ILE A 605 32.23 -50.13 20.12
C ILE A 605 31.40 -48.87 20.08
N THR A 606 31.28 -48.25 18.90
CA THR A 606 30.54 -46.99 18.74
C THR A 606 29.05 -47.16 19.12
N LEU A 607 28.41 -48.19 18.60
CA LEU A 607 26.99 -48.43 18.88
C LEU A 607 26.75 -48.76 20.36
N LEU A 608 27.51 -49.71 20.94
CA LEU A 608 27.34 -50.13 22.31
C LEU A 608 27.71 -49.05 23.35
N SER A 609 28.58 -48.11 22.99
CA SER A 609 28.96 -46.98 23.87
C SER A 609 27.97 -45.84 23.90
N GLN A 610 26.96 -45.80 23.01
CA GLN A 610 25.92 -44.75 23.00
C GLN A 610 25.09 -44.81 24.27
N ILE A 611 24.83 -43.65 24.89
CA ILE A 611 23.98 -43.55 26.09
C ILE A 611 22.53 -43.20 25.67
N ASN A 612 21.57 -43.97 26.12
CA ASN A 612 20.11 -43.75 25.91
C ASN A 612 19.63 -43.72 24.45
N LYS A 613 20.43 -44.24 23.50
CA LYS A 613 20.06 -44.31 22.07
C LYS A 613 20.29 -45.73 21.52
N GLY A 614 19.59 -46.08 20.45
CA GLY A 614 19.83 -47.28 19.65
C GLY A 614 19.51 -48.63 20.35
N ARG A 615 18.57 -48.66 21.30
CA ARG A 615 18.29 -49.88 22.14
C ARG A 615 18.06 -51.15 21.31
N THR A 616 17.26 -51.05 20.24
CA THR A 616 16.99 -52.17 19.34
C THR A 616 18.23 -52.67 18.62
N ALA A 617 19.00 -51.75 18.04
CA ALA A 617 20.26 -52.08 17.36
C ALA A 617 21.27 -52.71 18.34
N LYS A 618 21.40 -52.16 19.55
CA LYS A 618 22.27 -52.71 20.60
C LYS A 618 21.88 -54.15 20.98
N ASN A 619 20.57 -54.40 21.12
CA ASN A 619 20.13 -55.77 21.44
C ASN A 619 20.48 -56.73 20.32
N LEU A 620 20.26 -56.39 19.05
CA LEU A 620 20.62 -57.21 17.91
C LEU A 620 22.13 -57.46 17.86
N VAL A 621 22.93 -56.47 18.16
CA VAL A 621 24.40 -56.62 18.23
C VAL A 621 24.82 -57.49 19.40
N PHE A 622 24.24 -57.35 20.60
CA PHE A 622 24.53 -58.20 21.73
C PHE A 622 24.17 -59.67 21.43
N ASP A 623 22.97 -59.93 20.89
CA ASP A 623 22.53 -61.25 20.55
C ASP A 623 23.43 -61.90 19.49
N PHE A 624 23.87 -61.14 18.50
CA PHE A 624 24.81 -61.59 17.49
C PHE A 624 26.19 -61.88 18.08
N LEU A 625 26.75 -60.97 18.86
CA LEU A 625 28.07 -61.13 19.48
C LEU A 625 28.05 -62.30 20.47
N GLU A 626 27.00 -62.52 21.22
CA GLU A 626 26.80 -63.67 22.12
C GLU A 626 26.81 -64.97 21.35
N LYS A 627 26.00 -65.06 20.29
CA LYS A 627 25.92 -66.28 19.48
C LYS A 627 27.25 -66.66 18.86
N GLU A 628 27.90 -65.70 18.22
CA GLU A 628 29.15 -65.92 17.51
C GLU A 628 30.36 -66.17 18.44
N ALA A 629 30.44 -65.45 19.56
CA ALA A 629 31.49 -65.68 20.56
C ALA A 629 31.37 -67.02 21.26
N LEU A 630 30.11 -67.50 21.48
CA LEU A 630 29.93 -68.84 22.06
C LEU A 630 30.17 -69.96 21.05
N ASN A 631 30.09 -69.69 19.72
CA ASN A 631 30.30 -70.72 18.70
C ASN A 631 31.79 -70.85 18.25
N SER A 632 32.60 -69.81 18.38
CA SER A 632 34.00 -69.79 17.87
C SER A 632 34.89 -69.14 18.90
N LEU A 633 36.03 -69.87 19.22
CA LEU A 633 37.09 -69.35 20.09
C LEU A 633 37.73 -68.07 19.48
N ALA A 634 38.04 -68.08 18.18
CA ALA A 634 38.60 -66.94 17.52
C ALA A 634 37.71 -65.67 17.59
N VAL A 635 36.35 -65.83 17.51
CA VAL A 635 35.43 -64.73 17.69
C VAL A 635 35.33 -64.32 19.16
N ALA A 636 35.38 -65.25 20.11
CA ALA A 636 35.40 -64.93 21.53
C ALA A 636 36.60 -64.05 21.91
N GLU A 637 37.79 -64.30 21.34
CA GLU A 637 38.97 -63.49 21.51
C GLU A 637 38.78 -62.04 20.98
N LEU A 638 38.11 -61.87 19.87
CA LEU A 638 37.78 -60.55 19.28
C LEU A 638 36.70 -59.78 20.08
N VAL A 639 35.70 -60.49 20.59
CA VAL A 639 34.54 -59.89 21.29
C VAL A 639 34.89 -59.50 22.73
N LEU A 640 35.77 -60.24 23.37
CA LEU A 640 36.17 -60.01 24.76
C LEU A 640 36.67 -58.60 25.05
N PRO A 641 37.66 -58.02 24.29
CA PRO A 641 38.12 -56.64 24.51
C PRO A 641 37.02 -55.60 24.21
N ILE A 642 36.07 -55.87 23.31
CA ILE A 642 34.92 -54.98 23.04
C ILE A 642 34.07 -54.88 24.29
N LEU A 643 33.65 -56.01 24.85
CA LEU A 643 32.82 -56.08 26.04
C LEU A 643 33.51 -55.46 27.25
N GLU A 644 34.80 -55.74 27.46
CA GLU A 644 35.60 -55.14 28.52
C GLU A 644 35.62 -53.62 28.42
N ARG A 645 35.74 -53.07 27.22
CA ARG A 645 35.70 -51.63 26.99
C ARG A 645 34.34 -51.01 27.31
N ILE A 646 33.25 -51.67 26.92
CA ILE A 646 31.87 -51.22 27.21
C ILE A 646 31.55 -51.23 28.69
N VAL A 647 32.07 -52.21 29.45
CA VAL A 647 31.90 -52.26 30.92
C VAL A 647 32.49 -51.02 31.60
N LEU A 648 33.50 -50.40 31.04
CA LEU A 648 34.13 -49.19 31.58
C LEU A 648 33.35 -47.88 31.20
N THR A 649 32.35 -47.96 30.32
CA THR A 649 31.54 -46.80 29.94
C THR A 649 30.47 -46.46 31.00
N VAL A 650 29.75 -45.36 30.80
CA VAL A 650 28.70 -44.86 31.73
C VAL A 650 27.33 -45.55 31.53
N ALA A 651 27.16 -46.37 30.52
CA ALA A 651 25.88 -47.04 30.16
C ALA A 651 25.55 -48.21 31.09
N VAL A 652 24.88 -47.94 32.19
CA VAL A 652 24.62 -48.95 33.29
C VAL A 652 23.91 -50.19 32.82
N VAL A 653 22.87 -50.07 31.98
CA VAL A 653 22.08 -51.24 31.50
C VAL A 653 22.92 -52.13 30.59
N ASP A 654 23.75 -51.55 29.74
CA ASP A 654 24.63 -52.28 28.81
C ASP A 654 25.77 -52.96 29.54
N LYS A 655 26.28 -52.39 30.65
CA LYS A 655 27.26 -53.01 31.54
C LYS A 655 26.78 -54.40 32.07
N ALA A 656 25.53 -54.44 32.53
CA ALA A 656 24.98 -55.70 33.07
C ALA A 656 24.97 -56.81 31.99
N LYS A 657 24.57 -56.46 30.75
CA LYS A 657 24.62 -57.42 29.63
C LYS A 657 26.04 -57.85 29.28
N CYS A 658 27.00 -56.91 29.24
CA CYS A 658 28.38 -57.19 28.98
C CYS A 658 28.99 -58.13 30.04
N ILE A 659 28.70 -57.87 31.31
CA ILE A 659 29.19 -58.74 32.42
C ILE A 659 28.61 -60.14 32.31
N LEU A 660 27.33 -60.27 31.98
CA LEU A 660 26.68 -61.57 31.78
C LEU A 660 27.32 -62.34 30.61
N LEU A 661 27.55 -61.65 29.48
CA LEU A 661 28.17 -62.24 28.31
C LEU A 661 29.63 -62.61 28.55
N LEU A 662 30.40 -61.77 29.22
CA LEU A 662 31.78 -62.11 29.64
C LEU A 662 31.80 -63.36 30.52
N ASN A 663 30.90 -63.47 31.47
CA ASN A 663 30.81 -64.68 32.29
C ASN A 663 30.46 -65.95 31.50
N ARG A 664 29.56 -65.84 30.48
CA ARG A 664 29.19 -66.95 29.60
C ARG A 664 30.40 -67.39 28.74
N ILE A 665 31.14 -66.41 28.14
CA ILE A 665 32.32 -66.67 27.38
C ILE A 665 33.40 -67.35 28.24
N ARG A 666 33.62 -66.88 29.49
CA ARG A 666 34.55 -67.44 30.42
C ARG A 666 34.21 -68.86 30.81
N ARG A 667 32.98 -69.17 31.03
CA ARG A 667 32.51 -70.56 31.35
C ARG A 667 32.81 -71.52 30.19
N LYS A 668 32.64 -71.07 28.95
CA LYS A 668 32.85 -71.91 27.77
C LYS A 668 34.31 -72.02 27.40
N TYR A 669 35.07 -70.94 27.61
CA TYR A 669 36.54 -70.87 27.28
C TYR A 669 37.32 -70.41 28.51
N PRO A 670 37.63 -71.31 29.50
CA PRO A 670 38.22 -70.94 30.78
C PRO A 670 39.70 -70.41 30.65
N HIS A 671 40.40 -70.72 29.57
CA HIS A 671 41.76 -70.32 29.31
C HIS A 671 41.92 -68.86 28.79
N LEU A 672 40.82 -68.20 28.42
CA LEU A 672 40.86 -66.80 27.98
C LEU A 672 41.10 -65.89 29.18
N THR A 673 42.13 -65.03 29.04
CA THR A 673 42.54 -64.08 30.09
C THR A 673 41.67 -62.80 29.95
N MET A 674 40.93 -62.45 30.99
CA MET A 674 40.22 -61.22 31.07
C MET A 674 41.06 -60.17 31.81
N LYS A 675 41.03 -58.95 31.27
CA LYS A 675 41.72 -57.80 31.89
C LYS A 675 40.90 -57.20 33.03
N LEU A 676 39.55 -57.34 32.98
CA LEU A 676 38.69 -56.90 34.05
C LEU A 676 38.70 -57.86 35.20
N ARG A 677 39.11 -57.44 36.41
CA ARG A 677 39.01 -58.13 37.66
C ARG A 677 37.97 -57.48 38.57
N ALA A 678 37.12 -58.27 39.22
CA ALA A 678 36.23 -57.73 40.25
C ALA A 678 37.07 -57.25 41.42
N SER A 679 36.95 -55.99 41.78
CA SER A 679 37.59 -55.46 42.97
C SER A 679 36.87 -56.00 44.21
N SER A 680 37.63 -56.65 45.10
CA SER A 680 37.09 -57.11 46.41
C SER A 680 36.87 -55.95 47.43
N ARG A 681 36.97 -54.72 47.03
CA ARG A 681 36.58 -53.54 47.82
C ARG A 681 35.06 -53.34 47.80
N ALA A 682 34.33 -54.31 48.39
CA ALA A 682 32.98 -54.06 48.86
C ALA A 682 33.07 -53.94 50.39
N LYS A 683 32.49 -52.87 50.90
CA LYS A 683 32.31 -52.48 52.29
C LYS A 683 33.39 -51.60 52.89
N ALA A 684 33.38 -50.33 52.53
CA ALA A 684 33.50 -49.26 53.51
C ALA A 684 32.20 -48.44 53.46
N ALA A 685 31.50 -48.48 54.49
CA ALA A 685 30.28 -47.81 54.88
C ALA A 685 30.06 -46.40 54.33
N TYR A 686 28.85 -46.14 53.86
CA TYR A 686 27.99 -45.11 54.49
C TYR A 686 26.55 -45.49 54.21
#